data_d7a9d57c123d00ffb448687ce9089974
#
_entry.id   d7a9d57c123d00ffb448687ce9089974
#
_cell.length_a   1.000
_cell.length_b   1.000
_cell.length_c   1.000
_cell.angle_alpha   90.00
_cell.angle_beta   90.00
_cell.angle_gamma   90.00
#
_symmetry.space_group_name_H-M   'P 1'
#
loop_
_entity.id
_entity.type
_entity.pdbx_description
1 polymer ?
#
loop_
_entity_poly.entity_id
_entity_poly.type
_entity_poly.pdbx_seq_one_letter_code
_entity_poly.pdbx_strand_id
1 'polypeptide(L)'
;MIMKHFLHLIVLLSFFAASACNPVEPQIDSISLSSKETVIDYQQQTMSITVTSSGGWTLTGSYDWAVHSVKAGKSGDSVLISVTENTSGSERKAVFTFRCGDAVATYSLTQQKGPDKPVQPEEPEKPEDPDRPLDPDRLSGTVIGSKYSVDYDNGNSKSTTANTKDNVFDGRYDTFFASYDRSRTWVGLDLGQKHIITKVGWSPRVGQQQRVELALFEGANEPDFSDAIPIWIVREPGVNRTMHYADITCSRGFRYVRYVSPNDVRCNLAELEFYGHPGEGDDSQLYQLTNLPTVVVNIADGEEVVEKEKNLISNVYIISEDGTNLLATGGTEIRGRGNASWDFPKKPYRLKFDEKQSPLGAPASAKKWTLLSNYGDKPLMRNMLAFEVSRRVGLGYTPFCHPVDLIINGEYRGCYQLCDQVEAAKGRVDAKDGYLVEIDAYAYSEDVWFSSNRGTPVTIKHPDEDEITQEQRKFINDYFNQMEAAVFASDYTDPAEGYRKHLDLDSFLKNFIVGEFGGNTDTYWSVYMYKDAADGKLYTGPVWDYDLAFENDYRTYPINNLWDYIYASNGSVASEAVRQMVTRIVKEDPQAKERLIELWETACNEGGLKNLNAVVDQNAELLKEAQELNFKRWKILNQHVHMNFQALGSYDKEVQTVKKYIDGRLEKFDELVRR
;
A
#
# COMPACT_ATOMS: atom_id res chain seq x y z
N MET A 1 -54.39 -36.99 20.28
CA MET A 1 -55.32 -37.60 21.23
C MET A 1 -55.08 -36.94 22.57
N ILE A 2 -55.95 -35.98 22.85
CA ILE A 2 -56.69 -35.76 24.11
C ILE A 2 -55.80 -35.47 25.35
N MET A 3 -55.67 -34.20 25.75
CA MET A 3 -56.65 -33.42 26.59
C MET A 3 -56.42 -33.64 28.09
N LYS A 4 -56.23 -32.56 28.77
CA LYS A 4 -57.02 -31.90 29.86
C LYS A 4 -56.35 -31.82 31.25
N HIS A 5 -56.24 -30.55 31.68
CA HIS A 5 -56.72 -29.93 32.92
C HIS A 5 -56.17 -30.39 34.29
N PHE A 6 -55.71 -29.47 35.13
CA PHE A 6 -56.50 -28.91 36.27
C PHE A 6 -55.78 -27.77 37.00
N LEU A 7 -56.49 -26.76 37.20
CA LEU A 7 -56.54 -25.60 38.07
C LEU A 7 -56.35 -25.98 39.54
N HIS A 8 -55.59 -25.20 40.33
CA HIS A 8 -55.93 -24.93 41.73
C HIS A 8 -55.45 -23.53 42.16
N LEU A 9 -56.44 -22.77 42.55
CA LEU A 9 -56.51 -21.46 43.20
C LEU A 9 -56.23 -21.60 44.70
N ILE A 10 -55.37 -20.74 45.30
CA ILE A 10 -55.47 -20.38 46.71
C ILE A 10 -55.20 -18.87 46.86
N VAL A 11 -56.20 -18.20 47.37
CA VAL A 11 -56.32 -16.81 47.88
C VAL A 11 -55.83 -16.78 49.30
N LEU A 12 -55.08 -15.74 49.72
CA LEU A 12 -55.16 -15.07 51.07
C LEU A 12 -54.33 -13.76 51.03
N LEU A 13 -55.05 -12.71 50.98
CA LEU A 13 -55.29 -11.52 51.85
C LEU A 13 -54.03 -10.86 52.49
N SER A 14 -53.86 -9.63 52.03
CA SER A 14 -53.79 -8.30 52.71
C SER A 14 -52.62 -7.98 53.62
N PHE A 15 -51.86 -6.96 53.19
CA PHE A 15 -51.64 -5.78 54.04
C PHE A 15 -51.49 -4.51 53.20
N PHE A 16 -52.29 -3.51 53.39
CA PHE A 16 -52.25 -2.18 52.82
C PHE A 16 -51.01 -1.43 53.38
N ALA A 17 -50.19 -0.90 52.49
CA ALA A 17 -49.34 0.26 52.67
C ALA A 17 -49.63 1.23 51.51
N ALA A 18 -50.42 2.27 51.80
CA ALA A 18 -50.66 3.34 50.86
C ALA A 18 -49.34 4.14 50.63
N SER A 19 -48.70 3.93 49.51
CA SER A 19 -47.78 4.91 48.99
C SER A 19 -48.50 5.73 47.94
N ALA A 20 -48.56 7.02 48.14
CA ALA A 20 -49.13 7.98 47.23
C ALA A 20 -48.44 7.92 45.89
N CYS A 21 -49.11 7.38 44.90
CA CYS A 21 -48.73 7.61 43.49
C CYS A 21 -49.08 9.06 43.15
N ASN A 22 -48.06 9.92 43.04
CA ASN A 22 -48.23 11.15 42.29
C ASN A 22 -48.55 10.73 40.84
N PRO A 23 -49.56 11.28 40.17
CA PRO A 23 -49.79 11.05 38.77
C PRO A 23 -48.58 11.60 38.01
N VAL A 24 -47.84 10.74 37.34
CA VAL A 24 -46.85 11.16 36.35
C VAL A 24 -47.65 11.81 35.23
N GLU A 25 -47.59 13.13 35.13
CA GLU A 25 -48.14 13.84 33.98
C GLU A 25 -47.51 13.20 32.72
N PRO A 26 -48.29 12.93 31.66
CA PRO A 26 -47.74 12.38 30.42
C PRO A 26 -46.69 13.37 29.90
N GLN A 27 -45.46 12.93 29.83
CA GLN A 27 -44.35 13.71 29.27
C GLN A 27 -44.67 13.94 27.78
N ILE A 28 -45.01 15.20 27.44
CA ILE A 28 -45.29 15.57 26.06
C ILE A 28 -43.96 15.50 25.27
N ASP A 29 -43.94 14.67 24.25
CA ASP A 29 -42.81 14.61 23.36
C ASP A 29 -42.54 15.96 22.71
N SER A 30 -41.33 16.40 22.73
CA SER A 30 -40.90 17.67 22.11
C SER A 30 -39.55 17.54 21.42
N ILE A 31 -39.37 18.24 20.30
CA ILE A 31 -38.12 18.33 19.61
C ILE A 31 -37.99 19.69 18.92
N SER A 32 -36.82 20.30 19.03
CA SER A 32 -36.49 21.56 18.38
C SER A 32 -35.03 21.55 17.92
N LEU A 33 -34.72 22.34 16.92
CA LEU A 33 -33.40 22.42 16.27
C LEU A 33 -32.87 23.84 16.44
N SER A 34 -31.53 23.99 16.55
CA SER A 34 -30.85 25.29 16.61
C SER A 34 -31.06 26.13 15.36
N SER A 35 -31.37 25.51 14.24
CA SER A 35 -31.81 26.14 13.00
C SER A 35 -32.84 25.26 12.29
N LYS A 36 -33.81 25.86 11.61
CA LYS A 36 -34.81 25.14 10.81
C LYS A 36 -34.47 25.14 9.33
N GLU A 37 -33.67 26.09 8.88
CA GLU A 37 -33.23 26.20 7.50
C GLU A 37 -31.89 26.91 7.42
N THR A 38 -31.13 26.59 6.35
CA THR A 38 -29.90 27.27 6.02
C THR A 38 -29.75 27.31 4.49
N VAL A 39 -29.35 28.47 3.99
CA VAL A 39 -28.96 28.64 2.59
C VAL A 39 -27.45 28.85 2.56
N ILE A 40 -26.77 28.07 1.74
CA ILE A 40 -25.31 28.09 1.60
C ILE A 40 -24.96 28.36 0.13
N ASP A 41 -23.72 28.83 -0.08
CA ASP A 41 -23.16 28.94 -1.43
C ASP A 41 -22.88 27.54 -2.04
N TYR A 42 -22.32 27.52 -3.22
CA TYR A 42 -22.07 26.29 -3.97
C TYR A 42 -20.89 25.47 -3.44
N GLN A 43 -20.04 26.06 -2.59
CA GLN A 43 -18.79 25.42 -2.13
C GLN A 43 -19.06 24.29 -1.16
N GLN A 44 -18.08 23.40 -1.03
CA GLN A 44 -18.08 22.35 -0.01
C GLN A 44 -17.99 22.98 1.39
N GLN A 45 -18.84 22.56 2.31
CA GLN A 45 -18.79 23.00 3.71
C GLN A 45 -19.51 22.05 4.66
N THR A 46 -19.33 22.27 5.96
CA THR A 46 -19.97 21.48 7.03
C THR A 46 -20.68 22.41 8.00
N MET A 47 -21.93 22.08 8.34
CA MET A 47 -22.77 22.79 9.31
C MET A 47 -23.03 21.93 10.54
N SER A 48 -23.31 22.58 11.68
CA SER A 48 -23.67 21.92 12.92
C SER A 48 -25.10 22.32 13.34
N ILE A 49 -25.94 21.32 13.59
CA ILE A 49 -27.33 21.48 14.10
C ILE A 49 -27.42 20.86 15.48
N THR A 50 -27.71 21.66 16.51
CA THR A 50 -27.95 21.15 17.86
C THR A 50 -29.43 20.79 18.03
N VAL A 51 -29.68 19.60 18.58
CA VAL A 51 -31.05 19.07 18.83
C VAL A 51 -31.39 19.17 20.28
N THR A 52 -32.52 19.80 20.59
CA THR A 52 -33.11 19.81 21.93
C THR A 52 -34.40 18.99 21.92
N SER A 53 -34.51 17.99 22.78
CA SER A 53 -35.67 17.07 22.80
C SER A 53 -36.01 16.60 24.21
N SER A 54 -37.23 16.12 24.40
CA SER A 54 -37.68 15.53 25.66
C SER A 54 -37.13 14.12 25.93
N GLY A 55 -36.62 13.46 24.91
CA GLY A 55 -36.06 12.10 24.95
C GLY A 55 -35.04 11.86 23.87
N GLY A 56 -34.70 10.58 23.61
CA GLY A 56 -33.85 10.18 22.48
C GLY A 56 -34.54 10.53 21.16
N TRP A 57 -33.74 10.96 20.17
CA TRP A 57 -34.25 11.34 18.85
C TRP A 57 -33.59 10.51 17.74
N THR A 58 -34.28 10.41 16.60
CA THR A 58 -33.79 9.78 15.37
C THR A 58 -33.81 10.78 14.23
N LEU A 59 -32.91 10.58 13.24
CA LEU A 59 -32.75 11.41 12.06
C LEU A 59 -32.92 10.58 10.79
N THR A 60 -33.74 11.11 9.87
CA THR A 60 -33.94 10.55 8.53
C THR A 60 -33.74 11.63 7.47
N GLY A 61 -33.30 11.22 6.29
CA GLY A 61 -32.93 12.04 5.15
C GLY A 61 -31.56 11.58 4.65
N SER A 62 -31.46 11.14 3.39
CA SER A 62 -30.22 10.67 2.79
C SER A 62 -30.07 11.27 1.41
N TYR A 63 -28.94 11.92 1.17
CA TYR A 63 -28.61 12.57 -0.09
C TYR A 63 -27.14 12.30 -0.40
N ASP A 64 -26.83 11.98 -1.64
CA ASP A 64 -25.43 11.69 -2.06
C ASP A 64 -24.49 12.89 -1.89
N TRP A 65 -25.06 14.10 -1.86
CA TRP A 65 -24.33 15.35 -1.75
C TRP A 65 -24.40 16.04 -0.38
N ALA A 66 -25.26 15.55 0.54
CA ALA A 66 -25.44 16.10 1.89
C ALA A 66 -25.55 14.94 2.90
N VAL A 67 -24.48 14.70 3.64
CA VAL A 67 -24.35 13.56 4.55
C VAL A 67 -24.36 14.04 5.98
N HIS A 68 -25.05 13.33 6.86
CA HIS A 68 -25.10 13.61 8.30
C HIS A 68 -24.22 12.64 9.12
N SER A 69 -23.64 13.15 10.21
CA SER A 69 -22.68 12.41 11.04
C SER A 69 -23.30 11.28 11.87
N VAL A 70 -24.57 11.41 12.28
CA VAL A 70 -25.26 10.44 13.16
C VAL A 70 -26.73 10.29 12.77
N LYS A 71 -27.31 9.12 13.04
CA LYS A 71 -28.74 8.81 12.77
C LYS A 71 -29.65 8.89 13.99
N ALA A 72 -29.09 9.06 15.18
CA ALA A 72 -29.82 9.18 16.44
C ALA A 72 -28.93 9.87 17.49
N GLY A 73 -29.57 10.41 18.56
CA GLY A 73 -28.87 11.05 19.65
C GLY A 73 -29.79 11.39 20.83
N LYS A 74 -29.28 12.24 21.73
CA LYS A 74 -29.96 12.73 22.93
C LYS A 74 -30.10 14.24 22.86
N SER A 75 -30.92 14.80 23.73
CA SER A 75 -31.06 16.26 23.88
C SER A 75 -29.70 16.92 24.17
N GLY A 76 -29.37 17.95 23.43
CA GLY A 76 -28.08 18.66 23.49
C GLY A 76 -27.01 18.16 22.48
N ASP A 77 -27.22 17.01 21.85
CA ASP A 77 -26.29 16.52 20.84
C ASP A 77 -26.35 17.38 19.58
N SER A 78 -25.20 17.48 18.90
CA SER A 78 -25.06 18.17 17.61
C SER A 78 -24.88 17.18 16.46
N VAL A 79 -25.56 17.45 15.35
CA VAL A 79 -25.44 16.73 14.08
C VAL A 79 -24.62 17.58 13.13
N LEU A 80 -23.55 17.02 12.59
CA LEU A 80 -22.80 17.64 11.51
C LEU A 80 -23.42 17.22 10.16
N ILE A 81 -23.69 18.18 9.30
CA ILE A 81 -24.16 17.95 7.93
C ILE A 81 -23.07 18.48 7.00
N SER A 82 -22.40 17.57 6.31
CA SER A 82 -21.35 17.89 5.34
C SER A 82 -21.90 17.83 3.93
N VAL A 83 -21.62 18.87 3.14
CA VAL A 83 -22.08 18.98 1.73
C VAL A 83 -20.90 19.05 0.80
N THR A 84 -21.02 18.40 -0.36
CA THR A 84 -20.07 18.51 -1.45
C THR A 84 -20.33 19.79 -2.27
N GLU A 85 -19.35 20.21 -3.06
CA GLU A 85 -19.52 21.32 -4.01
C GLU A 85 -20.69 21.05 -4.97
N ASN A 86 -21.50 22.08 -5.23
CA ASN A 86 -22.59 21.99 -6.19
C ASN A 86 -22.13 22.36 -7.62
N THR A 87 -21.81 21.37 -8.39
CA THR A 87 -21.42 21.49 -9.80
C THR A 87 -22.59 21.28 -10.78
N SER A 88 -23.82 21.11 -10.28
CA SER A 88 -24.98 20.69 -11.10
C SER A 88 -25.59 21.78 -11.96
N GLY A 89 -25.11 23.01 -11.84
CA GLY A 89 -25.69 24.17 -12.58
C GLY A 89 -27.08 24.64 -12.09
N SER A 90 -27.64 24.00 -11.07
CA SER A 90 -28.92 24.37 -10.45
C SER A 90 -28.85 24.32 -8.92
N GLU A 91 -29.74 25.10 -8.26
CA GLU A 91 -29.94 25.01 -6.82
C GLU A 91 -30.39 23.61 -6.45
N ARG A 92 -29.88 23.07 -5.32
CA ARG A 92 -30.32 21.77 -4.78
C ARG A 92 -30.73 21.88 -3.33
N LYS A 93 -31.71 21.04 -2.92
CA LYS A 93 -32.31 21.07 -1.59
C LYS A 93 -32.27 19.71 -0.92
N ALA A 94 -32.00 19.72 0.39
CA ALA A 94 -32.06 18.54 1.25
C ALA A 94 -32.97 18.85 2.45
N VAL A 95 -33.78 17.88 2.87
CA VAL A 95 -34.64 17.98 4.05
C VAL A 95 -34.32 16.82 4.99
N PHE A 96 -33.92 17.17 6.20
CA PHE A 96 -33.60 16.22 7.26
C PHE A 96 -34.72 16.25 8.29
N THR A 97 -35.25 15.08 8.67
CA THR A 97 -36.39 14.96 9.59
C THR A 97 -35.93 14.32 10.91
N PHE A 98 -36.09 15.04 11.99
CA PHE A 98 -35.80 14.62 13.36
C PHE A 98 -37.08 14.21 14.06
N ARG A 99 -37.09 13.09 14.80
CA ARG A 99 -38.24 12.59 15.56
C ARG A 99 -37.83 12.24 16.99
N CYS A 100 -38.69 12.66 17.94
CA CYS A 100 -38.61 12.24 19.33
C CYS A 100 -40.02 11.82 19.74
N GLY A 101 -40.29 10.51 19.82
CA GLY A 101 -41.64 9.99 19.93
C GLY A 101 -42.54 10.50 18.78
N ASP A 102 -43.67 11.13 19.13
CA ASP A 102 -44.59 11.72 18.15
C ASP A 102 -44.17 13.12 17.67
N ALA A 103 -43.24 13.79 18.36
CA ALA A 103 -42.75 15.10 17.97
C ALA A 103 -41.81 15.04 16.76
N VAL A 104 -42.00 15.97 15.84
CA VAL A 104 -41.21 16.05 14.57
C VAL A 104 -40.67 17.45 14.37
N ALA A 105 -39.41 17.56 14.01
CA ALA A 105 -38.80 18.80 13.55
C ALA A 105 -38.05 18.53 12.23
N THR A 106 -38.07 19.50 11.31
CA THR A 106 -37.39 19.40 10.03
C THR A 106 -36.31 20.48 9.89
N TYR A 107 -35.21 20.12 9.27
CA TYR A 107 -34.18 21.05 8.87
C TYR A 107 -34.08 21.04 7.34
N SER A 108 -34.19 22.19 6.70
CA SER A 108 -34.10 22.38 5.25
C SER A 108 -32.77 23.04 4.90
N LEU A 109 -32.01 22.41 4.04
CA LEU A 109 -30.75 22.90 3.53
C LEU A 109 -30.90 23.21 2.03
N THR A 110 -30.60 24.44 1.65
CA THR A 110 -30.54 24.86 0.25
C THR A 110 -29.10 25.22 -0.10
N GLN A 111 -28.53 24.56 -1.11
CA GLN A 111 -27.24 24.95 -1.66
C GLN A 111 -27.40 25.59 -3.02
N GLN A 112 -26.90 26.82 -3.12
CA GLN A 112 -26.97 27.59 -4.35
C GLN A 112 -26.21 26.88 -5.49
N LYS A 113 -26.57 27.20 -6.75
CA LYS A 113 -25.82 26.75 -7.91
C LYS A 113 -24.42 27.38 -7.90
N GLY A 114 -23.43 26.64 -8.34
CA GLY A 114 -22.13 27.19 -8.65
C GLY A 114 -22.21 28.27 -9.74
N PRO A 115 -21.18 29.08 -9.86
CA PRO A 115 -21.10 30.00 -11.00
C PRO A 115 -21.34 29.19 -12.27
N ASP A 116 -22.19 29.70 -13.13
CA ASP A 116 -22.42 29.08 -14.45
C ASP A 116 -21.03 28.93 -15.09
N LYS A 117 -20.58 27.69 -15.29
CA LYS A 117 -19.46 27.48 -16.19
C LYS A 117 -19.90 28.23 -17.47
N PRO A 118 -19.07 29.14 -18.00
CA PRO A 118 -19.41 29.74 -19.27
C PRO A 118 -19.74 28.58 -20.20
N VAL A 119 -21.02 28.44 -20.55
CA VAL A 119 -21.38 27.63 -21.68
C VAL A 119 -20.77 28.42 -22.84
N GLN A 120 -19.56 28.07 -23.23
CA GLN A 120 -19.12 28.43 -24.56
C GLN A 120 -20.17 27.80 -25.47
N PRO A 121 -20.87 28.63 -26.28
CA PRO A 121 -21.65 28.09 -27.39
C PRO A 121 -20.69 27.16 -28.12
N GLU A 122 -21.15 26.00 -28.55
CA GLU A 122 -20.48 25.26 -29.62
C GLU A 122 -20.48 26.17 -30.84
N GLU A 123 -19.55 27.11 -30.92
CA GLU A 123 -19.19 27.74 -32.18
C GLU A 123 -18.64 26.62 -33.05
N PRO A 124 -19.11 26.54 -34.33
CA PRO A 124 -18.45 25.70 -35.31
C PRO A 124 -16.98 26.11 -35.31
N GLU A 125 -16.09 25.15 -35.10
CA GLU A 125 -14.64 25.31 -34.98
C GLU A 125 -14.13 26.28 -36.04
N LYS A 126 -13.77 27.49 -35.62
CA LYS A 126 -12.80 28.27 -36.35
C LYS A 126 -11.49 27.52 -36.30
N PRO A 127 -10.81 27.31 -37.43
CA PRO A 127 -9.41 26.95 -37.43
C PRO A 127 -8.70 27.90 -36.46
N GLU A 128 -7.88 27.38 -35.55
CA GLU A 128 -7.08 28.24 -34.67
C GLU A 128 -6.38 29.27 -35.55
N ASP A 129 -6.50 30.54 -35.18
CA ASP A 129 -5.92 31.66 -35.89
C ASP A 129 -4.39 31.47 -35.90
N PRO A 130 -3.77 31.22 -37.07
CA PRO A 130 -2.32 31.04 -37.12
C PRO A 130 -1.55 32.31 -36.71
N ASP A 131 -2.25 33.43 -36.54
CA ASP A 131 -1.70 34.70 -36.09
C ASP A 131 -1.95 34.99 -34.59
N ARG A 132 -2.51 34.05 -33.81
CA ARG A 132 -2.62 34.20 -32.35
C ARG A 132 -1.22 34.37 -31.75
N PRO A 133 -0.95 35.49 -31.02
CA PRO A 133 0.34 35.66 -30.36
C PRO A 133 0.58 34.46 -29.45
N LEU A 134 1.67 33.74 -29.71
CA LEU A 134 2.10 32.65 -28.81
C LEU A 134 2.35 33.24 -27.45
N ASP A 135 1.89 32.57 -26.40
CA ASP A 135 2.25 32.89 -25.03
C ASP A 135 3.79 33.02 -24.98
N PRO A 136 4.35 34.15 -24.54
CA PRO A 136 5.81 34.36 -24.55
C PRO A 136 6.58 33.33 -23.76
N ASP A 137 5.91 32.66 -22.81
CA ASP A 137 6.51 31.61 -21.98
C ASP A 137 6.37 30.21 -22.59
N ARG A 138 5.70 30.07 -23.75
CA ARG A 138 5.61 28.80 -24.48
C ARG A 138 6.98 28.46 -25.06
N LEU A 139 7.49 27.29 -24.66
CA LEU A 139 8.80 26.82 -25.08
C LEU A 139 8.74 26.17 -26.47
N SER A 140 9.81 26.36 -27.23
CA SER A 140 10.04 25.70 -28.51
C SER A 140 11.40 25.03 -28.52
N GLY A 141 11.57 24.03 -29.38
CA GLY A 141 12.83 23.28 -29.46
C GLY A 141 12.80 22.26 -30.60
N THR A 142 13.83 21.44 -30.64
CA THR A 142 13.88 20.33 -31.59
C THR A 142 12.97 19.21 -31.12
N VAL A 143 12.03 18.76 -31.94
CA VAL A 143 11.11 17.66 -31.60
C VAL A 143 11.86 16.35 -31.55
N ILE A 144 11.83 15.72 -30.40
CA ILE A 144 12.49 14.42 -30.14
C ILE A 144 11.43 13.38 -29.71
N GLY A 145 11.75 12.09 -29.77
CA GLY A 145 10.82 11.05 -29.33
C GLY A 145 10.84 9.79 -30.17
N SER A 146 9.87 8.92 -29.91
CA SER A 146 9.73 7.63 -30.57
C SER A 146 9.73 7.76 -32.09
N LYS A 147 10.56 6.97 -32.75
CA LYS A 147 10.91 7.12 -34.16
C LYS A 147 9.75 6.77 -35.09
N TYR A 148 8.95 5.77 -34.74
CA TYR A 148 7.97 5.19 -35.63
C TYR A 148 6.55 5.52 -35.22
N SER A 149 5.71 5.89 -36.17
CA SER A 149 4.25 6.03 -36.03
C SER A 149 3.53 4.86 -36.70
N VAL A 150 2.28 4.63 -36.29
CA VAL A 150 1.41 3.65 -36.93
C VAL A 150 0.84 4.24 -38.23
N ASP A 151 0.84 3.45 -39.28
CA ASP A 151 0.12 3.75 -40.55
C ASP A 151 -1.20 2.98 -40.53
N TYR A 152 -2.30 3.71 -40.35
CA TYR A 152 -3.64 3.13 -40.32
C TYR A 152 -4.18 2.72 -41.66
N ASP A 153 -3.67 3.31 -42.75
CA ASP A 153 -4.09 2.98 -44.14
C ASP A 153 -3.53 1.62 -44.55
N ASN A 154 -2.32 1.30 -44.07
CA ASN A 154 -1.66 0.02 -44.28
C ASN A 154 -1.75 -0.93 -43.07
N GLY A 155 -2.69 -0.72 -42.18
CA GLY A 155 -2.84 -1.51 -40.97
C GLY A 155 -1.80 -1.19 -39.93
N ASN A 156 -0.94 -2.16 -39.58
CA ASN A 156 0.10 -2.00 -38.55
C ASN A 156 1.49 -1.67 -39.10
N SER A 157 1.59 -1.17 -40.33
CA SER A 157 2.88 -0.80 -40.91
C SER A 157 3.50 0.38 -40.18
N LYS A 158 4.82 0.36 -39.99
CA LYS A 158 5.58 1.52 -39.49
C LYS A 158 5.57 2.62 -40.57
N SER A 159 5.31 3.85 -40.14
CA SER A 159 5.31 5.03 -41.03
C SER A 159 6.17 6.13 -40.43
N THR A 160 6.87 6.87 -41.26
CA THR A 160 7.64 8.06 -40.89
C THR A 160 7.01 9.37 -41.50
N THR A 161 5.92 9.25 -42.21
CA THR A 161 5.33 10.36 -42.96
C THR A 161 3.94 10.80 -42.51
N ALA A 162 3.23 9.94 -41.76
CA ALA A 162 1.91 10.24 -41.22
C ALA A 162 1.85 9.96 -39.71
N ASN A 163 1.04 10.71 -39.00
CA ASN A 163 0.83 10.57 -37.53
C ASN A 163 2.12 10.62 -36.71
N THR A 164 3.11 11.41 -37.17
CA THR A 164 4.44 11.52 -36.54
C THR A 164 4.38 12.38 -35.28
N LYS A 165 5.44 12.31 -34.48
CA LYS A 165 5.59 13.09 -33.25
C LYS A 165 5.54 14.61 -33.47
N ASP A 166 5.85 15.08 -34.71
CA ASP A 166 5.86 16.50 -35.01
C ASP A 166 4.42 17.09 -35.00
N ASN A 167 3.41 16.25 -35.22
CA ASN A 167 2.02 16.65 -35.23
C ASN A 167 1.49 17.15 -33.87
N VAL A 168 2.18 16.83 -32.76
CA VAL A 168 1.70 17.30 -31.44
C VAL A 168 2.15 18.71 -31.09
N PHE A 169 2.79 19.42 -32.02
CA PHE A 169 3.26 20.79 -31.83
C PHE A 169 2.75 21.72 -32.95
N ASP A 170 1.80 21.27 -33.76
CA ASP A 170 1.32 21.99 -34.94
C ASP A 170 0.08 22.90 -34.70
N GLY A 171 -0.46 22.89 -33.45
CA GLY A 171 -1.62 23.69 -33.08
C GLY A 171 -2.96 23.14 -33.55
N ARG A 172 -3.05 21.86 -33.91
CA ARG A 172 -4.23 21.28 -34.56
C ARG A 172 -4.74 20.03 -33.83
N TYR A 173 -6.00 20.00 -33.47
CA TYR A 173 -6.64 18.83 -32.84
C TYR A 173 -7.03 17.71 -33.80
N ASP A 174 -6.98 17.93 -35.10
CA ASP A 174 -7.30 16.94 -36.14
C ASP A 174 -6.07 16.16 -36.62
N THR A 175 -4.88 16.64 -36.32
CA THR A 175 -3.61 15.94 -36.45
C THR A 175 -3.24 15.27 -35.12
N PHE A 176 -2.36 14.28 -35.13
CA PHE A 176 -1.97 13.58 -33.92
C PHE A 176 -0.70 12.79 -34.10
N PHE A 177 -0.06 12.46 -33.01
CA PHE A 177 0.93 11.40 -32.92
C PHE A 177 0.24 10.09 -32.49
N ALA A 178 0.55 9.01 -33.19
CA ALA A 178 0.18 7.65 -32.81
C ALA A 178 1.40 6.75 -32.93
N SER A 179 2.04 6.44 -31.82
CA SER A 179 3.24 5.60 -31.82
C SER A 179 2.99 4.20 -32.39
N TYR A 180 3.98 3.60 -33.06
CA TYR A 180 3.88 2.23 -33.54
C TYR A 180 3.89 1.24 -32.38
N ASP A 181 4.82 1.42 -31.43
CA ASP A 181 4.92 0.58 -30.26
C ASP A 181 3.89 0.98 -29.19
N ARG A 182 3.64 0.08 -28.22
CA ARG A 182 2.69 0.29 -27.12
C ARG A 182 3.35 0.49 -25.78
N SER A 183 4.66 0.32 -25.70
CA SER A 183 5.42 0.44 -24.47
C SER A 183 6.57 1.40 -24.68
N ARG A 184 6.91 2.17 -23.63
CA ARG A 184 8.03 3.11 -23.61
C ARG A 184 8.03 4.09 -24.78
N THR A 185 6.85 4.58 -25.15
CA THR A 185 6.68 5.53 -26.24
C THR A 185 6.50 6.94 -25.69
N TRP A 186 7.18 7.88 -26.32
CA TRP A 186 7.27 9.22 -25.81
C TRP A 186 7.47 10.25 -26.93
N VAL A 187 7.20 11.52 -26.60
CA VAL A 187 7.46 12.68 -27.47
C VAL A 187 7.82 13.87 -26.60
N GLY A 188 8.71 14.71 -27.05
CA GLY A 188 9.16 15.87 -26.30
C GLY A 188 10.03 16.84 -27.10
N LEU A 189 10.76 17.70 -26.40
CA LEU A 189 11.61 18.75 -26.96
C LEU A 189 13.03 18.69 -26.39
N ASP A 190 14.04 18.89 -27.25
CA ASP A 190 15.34 19.42 -26.85
C ASP A 190 15.27 20.94 -26.92
N LEU A 191 15.33 21.61 -25.78
CA LEU A 191 15.22 23.05 -25.63
C LEU A 191 16.55 23.79 -25.93
N GLY A 192 17.62 23.02 -26.20
CA GLY A 192 18.95 23.54 -26.48
C GLY A 192 19.72 24.03 -25.26
N GLN A 193 19.04 24.51 -24.23
CA GLN A 193 19.58 24.93 -22.93
C GLN A 193 18.57 24.60 -21.82
N LYS A 194 19.00 24.73 -20.57
CA LYS A 194 18.12 24.44 -19.42
C LYS A 194 17.04 25.51 -19.25
N HIS A 195 15.83 25.06 -18.95
CA HIS A 195 14.67 25.87 -18.58
C HIS A 195 14.03 25.33 -17.32
N ILE A 196 13.57 26.24 -16.46
CA ILE A 196 12.65 25.90 -15.38
C ILE A 196 11.27 25.81 -15.98
N ILE A 197 10.64 24.63 -15.89
CA ILE A 197 9.32 24.40 -16.45
C ILE A 197 8.26 24.84 -15.43
N THR A 198 7.37 25.72 -15.88
CA THR A 198 6.32 26.30 -15.02
C THR A 198 4.94 25.74 -15.30
N LYS A 199 4.70 25.22 -16.50
CA LYS A 199 3.41 24.66 -16.90
C LYS A 199 3.60 23.66 -18.03
N VAL A 200 2.79 22.61 -18.05
CA VAL A 200 2.66 21.66 -19.17
C VAL A 200 1.24 21.65 -19.69
N GLY A 201 1.08 21.40 -20.99
CA GLY A 201 -0.22 21.29 -21.64
C GLY A 201 -0.29 20.04 -22.51
N TRP A 202 -1.44 19.40 -22.58
CA TRP A 202 -1.67 18.25 -23.45
C TRP A 202 -3.11 18.17 -23.94
N SER A 203 -3.29 17.60 -25.12
CA SER A 203 -4.60 17.22 -25.64
C SER A 203 -4.54 15.78 -26.14
N PRO A 204 -5.45 14.89 -25.70
CA PRO A 204 -5.49 13.53 -26.20
C PRO A 204 -5.96 13.51 -27.66
N ARG A 205 -5.51 12.52 -28.43
CA ARG A 205 -6.09 12.21 -29.73
C ARG A 205 -7.60 11.96 -29.59
N VAL A 206 -8.39 12.52 -30.49
CA VAL A 206 -9.84 12.33 -30.54
C VAL A 206 -10.23 10.85 -30.54
N GLY A 207 -11.11 10.46 -29.62
CA GLY A 207 -11.53 9.07 -29.41
C GLY A 207 -10.54 8.19 -28.61
N GLN A 208 -9.44 8.77 -28.08
CA GLN A 208 -8.43 8.03 -27.31
C GLN A 208 -8.13 8.65 -25.93
N GLN A 209 -9.10 9.34 -25.35
CA GLN A 209 -8.94 10.11 -24.11
C GLN A 209 -8.40 9.30 -22.93
N GLN A 210 -8.77 8.01 -22.84
CA GLN A 210 -8.33 7.11 -21.76
C GLN A 210 -6.83 6.80 -21.81
N ARG A 211 -6.17 7.02 -22.94
CA ARG A 211 -4.77 6.64 -23.15
C ARG A 211 -3.76 7.62 -22.57
N VAL A 212 -4.21 8.75 -22.05
CA VAL A 212 -3.36 9.72 -21.36
C VAL A 212 -3.34 9.51 -19.85
N GLU A 213 -4.30 8.76 -19.27
CA GLU A 213 -4.36 8.49 -17.83
C GLU A 213 -3.10 7.74 -17.39
N LEU A 214 -2.40 8.24 -16.36
CA LEU A 214 -1.10 7.79 -15.84
C LEU A 214 0.11 8.07 -16.76
N ALA A 215 -0.02 8.89 -17.80
CA ALA A 215 1.13 9.39 -18.52
C ALA A 215 1.97 10.31 -17.64
N LEU A 216 3.28 10.29 -17.86
CA LEU A 216 4.24 11.11 -17.12
C LEU A 216 4.82 12.20 -18.03
N PHE A 217 4.96 13.39 -17.48
CA PHE A 217 5.88 14.39 -17.98
C PHE A 217 7.17 14.29 -17.19
N GLU A 218 8.29 14.32 -17.87
CA GLU A 218 9.63 14.23 -17.30
C GLU A 218 10.55 15.31 -17.85
N GLY A 219 11.50 15.70 -17.01
CA GLY A 219 12.61 16.57 -17.40
C GLY A 219 13.94 15.86 -17.20
N ALA A 220 14.91 16.11 -18.08
CA ALA A 220 16.26 15.57 -18.03
C ALA A 220 17.29 16.59 -18.54
N ASN A 221 18.56 16.37 -18.20
CA ASN A 221 19.70 17.14 -18.75
C ASN A 221 20.59 16.28 -19.64
N GLU A 222 20.48 14.96 -19.53
CA GLU A 222 21.15 14.00 -20.42
C GLU A 222 20.22 13.61 -21.59
N PRO A 223 20.75 13.52 -22.83
CA PRO A 223 19.95 13.26 -24.01
C PRO A 223 19.31 11.86 -24.09
N ASP A 224 19.81 10.92 -23.30
CA ASP A 224 19.29 9.58 -23.17
C ASP A 224 18.26 9.44 -22.03
N PHE A 225 17.96 10.55 -21.35
CA PHE A 225 17.08 10.58 -20.17
C PHE A 225 17.54 9.71 -18.99
N SER A 226 18.83 9.42 -18.90
CA SER A 226 19.40 8.65 -17.79
C SER A 226 19.31 9.37 -16.44
N ASP A 227 19.15 10.70 -16.46
CA ASP A 227 18.93 11.57 -15.28
C ASP A 227 17.51 12.10 -15.16
N ALA A 228 16.55 11.51 -15.88
CA ALA A 228 15.17 11.98 -15.88
C ALA A 228 14.52 11.86 -14.50
N ILE A 229 13.74 12.90 -14.15
CA ILE A 229 12.83 12.88 -13.02
C ILE A 229 11.43 13.34 -13.46
N PRO A 230 10.35 12.93 -12.75
CA PRO A 230 9.00 13.34 -13.07
C PRO A 230 8.81 14.83 -12.77
N ILE A 231 8.01 15.50 -13.58
CA ILE A 231 7.54 16.87 -13.35
C ILE A 231 6.01 16.95 -13.28
N TRP A 232 5.29 15.94 -13.79
CA TRP A 232 3.84 15.80 -13.67
C TRP A 232 3.35 14.39 -14.02
N ILE A 233 2.25 13.94 -13.40
CA ILE A 233 1.50 12.73 -13.79
C ILE A 233 0.06 13.09 -14.16
N VAL A 234 -0.43 12.59 -15.29
CA VAL A 234 -1.82 12.78 -15.73
C VAL A 234 -2.72 11.82 -14.94
N ARG A 235 -3.58 12.37 -14.11
CA ARG A 235 -4.42 11.56 -13.20
C ARG A 235 -5.77 11.14 -13.79
N GLU A 236 -6.27 11.88 -14.78
CA GLU A 236 -7.61 11.68 -15.34
C GLU A 236 -7.57 11.60 -16.86
N PRO A 237 -8.52 10.90 -17.49
CA PRO A 237 -8.70 10.98 -18.94
C PRO A 237 -8.91 12.41 -19.38
N GLY A 238 -8.41 12.75 -20.55
CA GLY A 238 -8.61 14.06 -21.13
C GLY A 238 -9.99 14.23 -21.77
N VAL A 239 -10.23 15.42 -22.31
CA VAL A 239 -11.40 15.76 -23.12
C VAL A 239 -10.97 15.93 -24.56
N ASN A 240 -11.77 15.45 -25.54
CA ASN A 240 -11.49 15.61 -26.96
C ASN A 240 -11.35 17.09 -27.33
N ARG A 241 -10.37 17.41 -28.18
CA ARG A 241 -10.18 18.76 -28.76
C ARG A 241 -10.08 19.87 -27.70
N THR A 242 -9.51 19.53 -26.55
CA THR A 242 -9.34 20.44 -25.41
C THR A 242 -7.92 20.30 -24.87
N MET A 243 -7.23 21.44 -24.74
CA MET A 243 -5.96 21.49 -23.99
C MET A 243 -6.24 21.39 -22.51
N HIS A 244 -5.54 20.49 -21.86
CA HIS A 244 -5.44 20.37 -20.42
C HIS A 244 -4.12 20.97 -19.99
N TYR A 245 -4.11 21.68 -18.87
CA TYR A 245 -2.90 22.32 -18.35
C TYR A 245 -2.67 21.93 -16.90
N ALA A 246 -1.40 21.88 -16.53
CA ALA A 246 -0.97 21.71 -15.15
C ALA A 246 0.18 22.68 -14.85
N ASP A 247 0.08 23.40 -13.75
CA ASP A 247 1.17 24.20 -13.21
C ASP A 247 2.22 23.29 -12.57
N ILE A 248 3.49 23.58 -12.82
CA ILE A 248 4.63 22.80 -12.35
C ILE A 248 5.36 23.53 -11.24
N THR A 249 5.60 22.84 -10.15
CA THR A 249 6.30 23.38 -8.97
C THR A 249 7.75 22.91 -8.87
N CYS A 250 8.28 22.18 -9.84
CA CYS A 250 9.65 21.72 -9.85
C CYS A 250 10.63 22.86 -10.07
N SER A 251 11.60 23.05 -9.17
CA SER A 251 12.59 24.14 -9.23
C SER A 251 13.84 23.80 -10.07
N ARG A 252 14.02 22.53 -10.49
CA ARG A 252 15.15 22.09 -11.32
C ARG A 252 14.98 22.57 -12.77
N GLY A 253 16.07 23.03 -13.38
CA GLY A 253 16.12 23.35 -14.81
C GLY A 253 16.43 22.10 -15.65
N PHE A 254 15.75 21.98 -16.81
CA PHE A 254 15.88 20.86 -17.73
C PHE A 254 16.14 21.33 -19.15
N ARG A 255 17.06 20.68 -19.85
CA ARG A 255 17.27 20.84 -21.29
C ARG A 255 16.31 20.01 -22.12
N TYR A 256 16.03 18.80 -21.67
CA TYR A 256 15.13 17.87 -22.35
C TYR A 256 13.86 17.71 -21.55
N VAL A 257 12.72 17.81 -22.22
CA VAL A 257 11.41 17.58 -21.63
C VAL A 257 10.60 16.63 -22.51
N ARG A 258 9.87 15.71 -21.87
CA ARG A 258 9.06 14.74 -22.63
C ARG A 258 7.75 14.39 -21.94
N TYR A 259 6.79 13.95 -22.74
CA TYR A 259 5.60 13.21 -22.34
C TYR A 259 5.85 11.73 -22.62
N VAL A 260 5.72 10.86 -21.60
CA VAL A 260 5.85 9.42 -21.71
C VAL A 260 4.45 8.81 -21.60
N SER A 261 4.06 8.04 -22.61
CA SER A 261 2.78 7.34 -22.62
C SER A 261 2.75 6.20 -21.60
N PRO A 262 1.61 5.91 -20.97
CA PRO A 262 1.47 4.74 -20.13
C PRO A 262 1.79 3.45 -20.87
N ASN A 263 2.22 2.42 -20.16
CA ASN A 263 2.51 1.12 -20.75
C ASN A 263 1.23 0.44 -21.30
N ASP A 264 1.42 -0.45 -22.28
CA ASP A 264 0.38 -1.21 -22.99
C ASP A 264 -0.55 -0.38 -23.88
N VAL A 265 -0.31 0.93 -23.98
CA VAL A 265 -1.05 1.80 -24.89
C VAL A 265 -0.10 2.55 -25.84
N ARG A 266 -0.60 2.91 -27.02
CA ARG A 266 0.14 3.78 -27.92
C ARG A 266 0.15 5.20 -27.40
N CYS A 267 1.22 5.95 -27.62
CA CYS A 267 1.18 7.40 -27.46
C CYS A 267 0.19 7.98 -28.45
N ASN A 268 -0.88 8.56 -27.97
CA ASN A 268 -1.99 9.10 -28.75
C ASN A 268 -2.32 10.51 -28.27
N LEU A 269 -1.54 11.46 -28.75
CA LEU A 269 -1.70 12.88 -28.48
C LEU A 269 -2.08 13.65 -29.75
N ALA A 270 -2.97 14.65 -29.62
CA ALA A 270 -3.20 15.65 -30.62
C ALA A 270 -2.23 16.84 -30.44
N GLU A 271 -2.11 17.35 -29.17
CA GLU A 271 -1.27 18.49 -28.87
C GLU A 271 -0.47 18.31 -27.60
N LEU A 272 0.72 18.96 -27.55
CA LEU A 272 1.63 18.98 -26.42
C LEU A 272 2.28 20.36 -26.29
N GLU A 273 2.32 20.92 -25.11
CA GLU A 273 2.91 22.22 -24.85
C GLU A 273 3.76 22.19 -23.56
N PHE A 274 4.85 22.94 -23.58
CA PHE A 274 5.70 23.20 -22.41
C PHE A 274 5.87 24.70 -22.26
N TYR A 275 5.86 25.18 -21.02
CA TYR A 275 6.03 26.58 -20.67
C TYR A 275 7.11 26.73 -19.60
N GLY A 276 7.83 27.84 -19.65
CA GLY A 276 8.88 28.11 -18.70
C GLY A 276 9.80 29.21 -19.13
N HIS A 277 10.91 29.34 -18.45
CA HIS A 277 11.92 30.36 -18.72
C HIS A 277 13.34 29.78 -18.60
N PRO A 278 14.35 30.33 -19.28
CA PRO A 278 15.73 29.92 -19.13
C PRO A 278 16.20 29.98 -17.67
N GLY A 279 16.87 28.93 -17.21
CA GLY A 279 17.40 28.86 -15.85
C GLY A 279 18.01 27.50 -15.54
N GLU A 280 19.06 27.50 -14.71
CA GLU A 280 19.68 26.26 -14.18
C GLU A 280 18.78 25.61 -13.15
N GLY A 281 18.07 26.42 -12.36
CA GLY A 281 17.29 25.95 -11.23
C GLY A 281 18.13 25.28 -10.14
N ASP A 282 17.44 24.61 -9.22
CA ASP A 282 18.04 23.83 -8.14
C ASP A 282 17.10 22.68 -7.72
N ASP A 283 17.51 21.89 -6.72
CA ASP A 283 16.72 20.78 -6.18
C ASP A 283 15.96 21.15 -4.88
N SER A 284 15.69 22.42 -4.66
CA SER A 284 15.02 22.90 -3.45
C SER A 284 13.54 22.49 -3.40
N GLN A 285 12.94 22.25 -4.55
CA GLN A 285 11.57 21.73 -4.66
C GLN A 285 11.45 20.84 -5.90
N LEU A 286 11.26 19.54 -5.71
CA LEU A 286 11.04 18.55 -6.76
C LEU A 286 9.60 18.08 -6.74
N TYR A 287 9.13 17.62 -7.89
CA TYR A 287 7.76 17.11 -8.02
C TYR A 287 7.60 15.73 -7.37
N GLN A 288 6.50 15.55 -6.68
CA GLN A 288 6.06 14.28 -6.13
C GLN A 288 4.76 13.83 -6.76
N LEU A 289 4.63 12.50 -6.94
CA LEU A 289 3.40 11.93 -7.47
C LEU A 289 2.25 11.98 -6.45
N THR A 290 2.55 11.68 -5.20
CA THR A 290 1.61 11.68 -4.08
C THR A 290 2.31 12.24 -2.84
N ASN A 291 1.75 12.04 -1.67
CA ASN A 291 2.40 12.35 -0.39
C ASN A 291 3.46 11.31 0.03
N LEU A 292 3.77 10.31 -0.82
CA LEU A 292 4.84 9.35 -0.57
C LEU A 292 6.14 9.77 -1.26
N PRO A 293 7.31 9.31 -0.77
CA PRO A 293 8.55 9.42 -1.51
C PRO A 293 8.42 8.77 -2.89
N THR A 294 9.08 9.35 -3.89
CA THR A 294 9.10 8.81 -5.26
C THR A 294 10.46 8.20 -5.55
N VAL A 295 10.49 6.91 -5.90
CA VAL A 295 11.66 6.20 -6.42
C VAL A 295 11.61 6.18 -7.94
N VAL A 296 12.63 6.74 -8.57
CA VAL A 296 12.78 6.77 -10.03
C VAL A 296 13.99 5.92 -10.42
N VAL A 297 13.79 4.98 -11.32
CA VAL A 297 14.83 4.09 -11.84
C VAL A 297 14.95 4.26 -13.35
N ASN A 298 16.03 4.84 -13.81
CA ASN A 298 16.34 4.99 -15.23
C ASN A 298 17.36 3.93 -15.63
N ILE A 299 16.91 2.88 -16.29
CA ILE A 299 17.74 1.75 -16.72
C ILE A 299 18.48 2.14 -18.01
N ALA A 300 19.76 1.82 -18.08
CA ALA A 300 20.57 2.07 -19.26
C ALA A 300 19.90 1.52 -20.54
N ASP A 301 19.97 2.28 -21.62
CA ASP A 301 19.32 1.99 -22.89
C ASP A 301 17.79 1.76 -22.82
N GLY A 302 17.17 2.12 -21.68
CA GLY A 302 15.76 1.91 -21.42
C GLY A 302 15.37 0.41 -21.40
N GLU A 303 16.31 -0.50 -21.09
CA GLU A 303 16.00 -1.93 -20.99
C GLU A 303 14.89 -2.21 -19.97
N GLU A 304 14.19 -3.33 -20.15
CA GLU A 304 13.15 -3.79 -19.21
C GLU A 304 13.66 -4.94 -18.36
N VAL A 305 13.31 -4.94 -17.08
CA VAL A 305 13.62 -6.05 -16.18
C VAL A 305 12.66 -7.21 -16.47
N VAL A 306 13.14 -8.22 -17.15
CA VAL A 306 12.34 -9.37 -17.60
C VAL A 306 12.67 -10.68 -16.88
N GLU A 307 13.75 -10.71 -16.09
CA GLU A 307 14.22 -11.90 -15.38
C GLU A 307 14.84 -11.57 -14.02
N LYS A 308 15.10 -12.58 -13.21
CA LYS A 308 15.62 -12.44 -11.84
C LYS A 308 17.16 -12.55 -11.78
N GLU A 309 17.78 -13.11 -12.78
CA GLU A 309 19.21 -13.43 -12.78
C GLU A 309 20.05 -12.31 -13.37
N LYS A 310 19.54 -11.60 -14.39
CA LYS A 310 20.25 -10.50 -15.05
C LYS A 310 20.17 -9.20 -14.27
N ASN A 311 21.29 -8.69 -13.82
CA ASN A 311 21.41 -7.32 -13.32
C ASN A 311 21.48 -6.33 -14.49
N LEU A 312 20.66 -5.30 -14.46
CA LEU A 312 20.68 -4.16 -15.37
C LEU A 312 21.25 -2.95 -14.63
N ILE A 313 22.09 -2.18 -15.31
CA ILE A 313 22.64 -0.94 -14.73
C ILE A 313 21.62 0.18 -14.85
N SER A 314 21.47 0.96 -13.81
CA SER A 314 20.51 2.07 -13.73
C SER A 314 21.05 3.24 -12.92
N ASN A 315 20.45 4.40 -13.13
CA ASN A 315 20.50 5.53 -12.21
C ASN A 315 19.23 5.52 -11.37
N VAL A 316 19.37 5.70 -10.06
CA VAL A 316 18.26 5.71 -9.12
C VAL A 316 18.20 7.06 -8.45
N TYR A 317 16.99 7.65 -8.44
CA TYR A 317 16.67 8.88 -7.74
C TYR A 317 15.58 8.59 -6.72
N ILE A 318 15.72 9.09 -5.49
CA ILE A 318 14.69 9.00 -4.46
C ILE A 318 14.37 10.42 -4.01
N ILE A 319 13.19 10.90 -4.36
CA ILE A 319 12.67 12.20 -3.97
C ILE A 319 11.87 12.00 -2.68
N SER A 320 12.16 12.78 -1.66
CA SER A 320 11.45 12.69 -0.37
C SER A 320 9.97 13.11 -0.50
N GLU A 321 9.18 12.80 0.52
CA GLU A 321 7.74 13.06 0.57
C GLU A 321 7.35 14.53 0.49
N ASP A 322 8.27 15.43 0.81
CA ASP A 322 8.09 16.90 0.72
C ASP A 322 8.76 17.52 -0.53
N GLY A 323 9.41 16.71 -1.36
CA GLY A 323 10.12 17.17 -2.54
C GLY A 323 11.42 17.96 -2.28
N THR A 324 11.88 18.04 -1.02
CA THR A 324 13.04 18.88 -0.65
C THR A 324 14.37 18.15 -0.64
N ASN A 325 14.37 16.81 -0.71
CA ASN A 325 15.58 16.00 -0.70
C ASN A 325 15.63 15.04 -1.90
N LEU A 326 16.80 14.83 -2.41
CA LEU A 326 17.05 13.91 -3.49
C LEU A 326 18.27 13.04 -3.17
N LEU A 327 18.06 11.71 -3.07
CA LEU A 327 19.14 10.75 -3.18
C LEU A 327 19.35 10.44 -4.66
N ALA A 328 20.53 10.66 -5.20
CA ALA A 328 20.89 10.35 -6.58
C ALA A 328 22.08 9.39 -6.60
N THR A 329 21.94 8.24 -7.26
CA THR A 329 23.00 7.22 -7.39
C THR A 329 23.08 6.71 -8.81
N GLY A 330 24.29 6.68 -9.38
CA GLY A 330 24.59 6.00 -10.64
C GLY A 330 25.09 4.57 -10.40
N GLY A 331 25.17 3.77 -11.45
CA GLY A 331 25.75 2.43 -11.39
C GLY A 331 24.96 1.41 -10.56
N THR A 332 23.73 1.72 -10.19
CA THR A 332 22.86 0.84 -9.41
C THR A 332 22.38 -0.33 -10.24
N GLU A 333 22.59 -1.54 -9.73
CA GLU A 333 22.04 -2.74 -10.37
C GLU A 333 20.57 -2.94 -9.96
N ILE A 334 19.71 -3.18 -10.96
CA ILE A 334 18.32 -3.61 -10.74
C ILE A 334 18.08 -4.97 -11.39
N ARG A 335 17.33 -5.84 -10.71
CA ARG A 335 16.82 -7.10 -11.26
C ARG A 335 15.47 -7.50 -10.66
N GLY A 336 14.83 -8.47 -11.27
CA GLY A 336 13.65 -9.11 -10.68
C GLY A 336 13.98 -9.87 -9.38
N ARG A 337 12.95 -10.11 -8.53
CA ARG A 337 13.05 -10.92 -7.33
C ARG A 337 11.73 -11.64 -7.03
N GLY A 338 11.75 -12.50 -6.02
CA GLY A 338 10.58 -13.22 -5.52
C GLY A 338 10.34 -14.54 -6.23
N ASN A 339 9.49 -15.36 -5.65
CA ASN A 339 9.02 -16.64 -6.19
C ASN A 339 7.67 -16.43 -6.88
N ALA A 340 6.55 -16.74 -6.22
CA ALA A 340 5.22 -16.53 -6.77
C ALA A 340 4.94 -15.07 -7.18
N SER A 341 5.45 -14.10 -6.43
CA SER A 341 5.26 -12.68 -6.71
C SER A 341 5.93 -12.21 -8.03
N TRP A 342 6.96 -12.93 -8.52
CA TRP A 342 7.56 -12.66 -9.83
C TRP A 342 6.61 -13.00 -11.00
N ASP A 343 5.68 -13.90 -10.82
CA ASP A 343 4.71 -14.27 -11.85
C ASP A 343 3.56 -13.25 -11.98
N PHE A 344 3.40 -12.35 -11.01
CA PHE A 344 2.37 -11.32 -11.06
C PHE A 344 2.68 -10.23 -12.10
N PRO A 345 1.66 -9.55 -12.64
CA PRO A 345 1.85 -8.41 -13.55
C PRO A 345 2.67 -7.27 -12.93
N LYS A 346 2.45 -6.97 -11.64
CA LYS A 346 3.21 -5.99 -10.87
C LYS A 346 4.43 -6.66 -10.25
N LYS A 347 5.59 -6.52 -10.89
CA LYS A 347 6.82 -7.22 -10.53
C LYS A 347 7.50 -6.61 -9.31
N PRO A 348 8.03 -7.39 -8.38
CA PRO A 348 8.95 -6.92 -7.34
C PRO A 348 10.39 -6.87 -7.87
N TYR A 349 11.22 -5.98 -7.30
CA TYR A 349 12.59 -5.75 -7.74
C TYR A 349 13.59 -5.79 -6.59
N ARG A 350 14.85 -6.05 -6.92
CA ARG A 350 16.01 -5.86 -6.05
C ARG A 350 16.87 -4.74 -6.63
N LEU A 351 17.24 -3.78 -5.79
CA LEU A 351 18.24 -2.77 -6.07
C LEU A 351 19.55 -3.15 -5.36
N LYS A 352 20.69 -2.91 -6.01
CA LYS A 352 22.01 -2.98 -5.40
C LYS A 352 22.79 -1.74 -5.78
N PHE A 353 22.86 -0.79 -4.86
CA PHE A 353 23.61 0.44 -5.02
C PHE A 353 25.11 0.16 -5.17
N ASP A 354 25.80 0.97 -5.93
CA ASP A 354 27.27 0.88 -6.07
C ASP A 354 27.95 1.14 -4.73
N GLU A 355 27.48 2.14 -3.98
CA GLU A 355 27.92 2.44 -2.62
C GLU A 355 26.78 2.19 -1.60
N LYS A 356 27.16 2.00 -0.33
CA LYS A 356 26.18 1.82 0.75
C LYS A 356 25.34 3.09 0.91
N GLN A 357 24.00 2.93 0.95
CA GLN A 357 23.02 4.00 1.12
C GLN A 357 22.11 3.70 2.32
N SER A 358 21.55 4.77 2.91
CA SER A 358 20.47 4.72 3.91
C SER A 358 19.25 5.47 3.33
N PRO A 359 18.55 4.93 2.33
CA PRO A 359 17.44 5.62 1.71
C PRO A 359 16.34 5.87 2.73
N LEU A 360 15.69 7.06 2.63
CA LEU A 360 14.57 7.46 3.48
C LEU A 360 14.87 7.36 4.99
N GLY A 361 16.12 7.59 5.39
CA GLY A 361 16.52 7.53 6.79
C GLY A 361 16.57 6.13 7.39
N ALA A 362 16.67 5.08 6.56
CA ALA A 362 16.81 3.71 7.04
C ALA A 362 17.93 3.56 8.07
N PRO A 363 17.73 2.80 9.16
CA PRO A 363 18.74 2.64 10.21
C PRO A 363 20.05 2.00 9.73
N ALA A 364 19.96 1.09 8.75
CA ALA A 364 21.11 0.42 8.18
C ALA A 364 21.62 1.16 6.93
N SER A 365 22.94 1.27 6.79
CA SER A 365 23.57 1.66 5.53
C SER A 365 24.01 0.41 4.77
N ALA A 366 23.38 0.14 3.64
CA ALA A 366 23.58 -1.09 2.87
C ALA A 366 23.54 -0.85 1.37
N LYS A 367 24.07 -1.84 0.61
CA LYS A 367 24.00 -1.80 -0.86
C LYS A 367 22.70 -2.42 -1.39
N LYS A 368 22.22 -3.51 -0.79
CA LYS A 368 21.08 -4.31 -1.28
C LYS A 368 19.77 -3.84 -0.63
N TRP A 369 18.78 -3.55 -1.47
CA TRP A 369 17.43 -3.11 -1.08
C TRP A 369 16.37 -3.83 -1.91
N THR A 370 15.15 -3.94 -1.40
CA THR A 370 14.04 -4.57 -2.12
C THR A 370 12.91 -3.58 -2.36
N LEU A 371 12.26 -3.71 -3.51
CA LEU A 371 11.01 -3.05 -3.84
C LEU A 371 9.90 -4.12 -3.90
N LEU A 372 9.15 -4.25 -2.81
CA LEU A 372 8.06 -5.22 -2.71
C LEU A 372 6.82 -4.67 -3.43
N SER A 373 6.24 -5.48 -4.30
CA SER A 373 5.15 -5.01 -5.18
C SER A 373 3.79 -4.94 -4.50
N ASN A 374 3.56 -5.72 -3.44
CA ASN A 374 2.28 -5.83 -2.73
C ASN A 374 1.07 -6.04 -3.66
N TYR A 375 1.23 -6.79 -4.77
CA TYR A 375 0.17 -6.96 -5.76
C TYR A 375 -1.05 -7.67 -5.20
N GLY A 376 -0.85 -8.68 -4.35
CA GLY A 376 -1.91 -9.41 -3.66
C GLY A 376 -2.38 -8.76 -2.36
N ASP A 377 -1.60 -7.81 -1.84
CA ASP A 377 -1.92 -7.08 -0.61
C ASP A 377 -2.67 -5.78 -0.92
N LYS A 378 -3.99 -5.85 -1.10
CA LYS A 378 -4.79 -4.71 -1.54
C LYS A 378 -4.84 -3.52 -0.57
N PRO A 379 -4.81 -3.65 0.77
CA PRO A 379 -4.57 -2.52 1.66
C PRO A 379 -3.14 -1.98 1.60
N LEU A 380 -2.19 -2.64 0.90
CA LEU A 380 -0.80 -2.20 0.68
C LEU A 380 0.02 -2.05 1.97
N MET A 381 -0.37 -2.68 3.09
CA MET A 381 0.22 -2.43 4.40
C MET A 381 0.53 -3.67 5.25
N ARG A 382 0.21 -4.89 4.79
CA ARG A 382 0.32 -6.10 5.63
C ARG A 382 1.74 -6.40 6.09
N ASN A 383 2.74 -6.24 5.22
CA ASN A 383 4.15 -6.33 5.61
C ASN A 383 4.52 -5.28 6.67
N MET A 384 4.09 -4.02 6.49
CA MET A 384 4.33 -2.94 7.46
C MET A 384 3.72 -3.26 8.82
N LEU A 385 2.50 -3.81 8.84
CA LEU A 385 1.81 -4.22 10.07
C LEU A 385 2.53 -5.38 10.76
N ALA A 386 2.97 -6.40 10.02
CA ALA A 386 3.73 -7.51 10.57
C ALA A 386 5.07 -7.05 11.17
N PHE A 387 5.75 -6.13 10.50
CA PHE A 387 6.99 -5.53 11.03
C PHE A 387 6.71 -4.68 12.27
N GLU A 388 5.57 -4.00 12.34
CA GLU A 388 5.17 -3.31 13.55
C GLU A 388 4.85 -4.28 14.70
N VAL A 389 4.16 -5.39 14.43
CA VAL A 389 3.95 -6.47 15.41
C VAL A 389 5.30 -7.02 15.89
N SER A 390 6.25 -7.27 14.98
CA SER A 390 7.61 -7.72 15.29
C SER A 390 8.33 -6.79 16.26
N ARG A 391 8.26 -5.47 16.02
CA ARG A 391 8.83 -4.45 16.93
C ARG A 391 8.16 -4.47 18.30
N ARG A 392 6.84 -4.57 18.35
CA ARG A 392 6.05 -4.56 19.59
C ARG A 392 6.24 -5.82 20.43
N VAL A 393 6.48 -6.94 19.78
CA VAL A 393 6.86 -8.20 20.47
C VAL A 393 8.31 -8.18 20.92
N GLY A 394 9.14 -7.30 20.36
CA GLY A 394 10.54 -7.12 20.73
C GLY A 394 11.46 -8.17 20.12
N LEU A 395 11.26 -8.53 18.84
CA LEU A 395 12.28 -9.30 18.09
C LEU A 395 13.56 -8.48 17.95
N GLY A 396 14.71 -9.16 17.92
CA GLY A 396 16.03 -8.53 17.92
C GLY A 396 16.29 -7.64 16.70
N TYR A 397 15.77 -8.03 15.54
CA TYR A 397 15.82 -7.24 14.33
C TYR A 397 14.47 -7.33 13.58
N THR A 398 14.01 -6.20 13.12
CA THR A 398 12.86 -6.09 12.22
C THR A 398 13.26 -5.28 11.00
N PRO A 399 12.98 -5.74 9.78
CA PRO A 399 13.35 -5.02 8.57
C PRO A 399 12.76 -3.61 8.51
N PHE A 400 13.54 -2.65 8.03
CA PHE A 400 13.03 -1.35 7.63
C PHE A 400 12.13 -1.51 6.41
N CYS A 401 11.03 -0.77 6.39
CA CYS A 401 10.07 -0.79 5.29
C CYS A 401 9.37 0.57 5.21
N HIS A 402 9.35 1.16 4.02
CA HIS A 402 8.69 2.44 3.76
C HIS A 402 7.91 2.38 2.45
N PRO A 403 6.63 2.82 2.40
CA PRO A 403 5.87 2.88 1.15
C PRO A 403 6.43 3.98 0.25
N VAL A 404 6.47 3.71 -1.05
CA VAL A 404 7.01 4.62 -2.08
C VAL A 404 6.20 4.51 -3.37
N ASP A 405 6.14 5.59 -4.14
CA ASP A 405 5.75 5.52 -5.54
C ASP A 405 6.94 5.10 -6.41
N LEU A 406 6.73 4.20 -7.35
CA LEU A 406 7.80 3.71 -8.21
C LEU A 406 7.58 4.11 -9.67
N ILE A 407 8.63 4.69 -10.26
CA ILE A 407 8.74 4.96 -11.69
C ILE A 407 9.94 4.17 -12.23
N ILE A 408 9.76 3.47 -13.34
CA ILE A 408 10.85 2.84 -14.07
C ILE A 408 10.80 3.28 -15.54
N ASN A 409 11.86 3.88 -16.04
CA ASN A 409 11.99 4.36 -17.42
C ASN A 409 10.82 5.28 -17.85
N GLY A 410 10.39 6.17 -16.97
CA GLY A 410 9.29 7.10 -17.23
C GLY A 410 7.90 6.47 -17.17
N GLU A 411 7.76 5.29 -16.61
CA GLU A 411 6.48 4.62 -16.43
C GLU A 411 6.16 4.44 -14.95
N TYR A 412 4.98 4.89 -14.53
CA TYR A 412 4.48 4.66 -13.17
C TYR A 412 4.16 3.17 -12.95
N ARG A 413 4.83 2.56 -12.01
CA ARG A 413 4.67 1.13 -11.67
C ARG A 413 3.71 0.87 -10.53
N GLY A 414 3.34 1.90 -9.76
CA GLY A 414 2.42 1.78 -8.62
C GLY A 414 3.07 2.12 -7.28
N CYS A 415 2.31 1.93 -6.22
CA CYS A 415 2.80 2.02 -4.84
C CYS A 415 3.54 0.73 -4.47
N TYR A 416 4.79 0.85 -4.06
CA TYR A 416 5.68 -0.23 -3.63
C TYR A 416 6.08 -0.05 -2.16
N GLN A 417 6.81 -1.01 -1.61
CA GLN A 417 7.50 -0.84 -0.34
C GLN A 417 9.01 -1.00 -0.56
N LEU A 418 9.77 0.05 -0.24
CA LEU A 418 11.23 -0.01 -0.18
C LEU A 418 11.60 -0.60 1.18
N CYS A 419 12.23 -1.79 1.15
CA CYS A 419 12.55 -2.55 2.35
C CYS A 419 14.01 -2.95 2.39
N ASP A 420 14.50 -3.21 3.60
CA ASP A 420 15.74 -3.94 3.78
C ASP A 420 15.74 -5.27 2.99
N GLN A 421 16.87 -5.65 2.44
CA GLN A 421 17.14 -7.05 2.11
C GLN A 421 17.47 -7.77 3.42
N VAL A 422 16.87 -8.94 3.67
CA VAL A 422 17.29 -9.78 4.79
C VAL A 422 18.71 -10.29 4.50
N GLU A 423 19.67 -9.79 5.24
CA GLU A 423 21.10 -10.16 5.11
C GLU A 423 21.84 -9.94 6.44
N ALA A 424 22.96 -10.64 6.62
CA ALA A 424 23.84 -10.44 7.76
C ALA A 424 24.67 -9.16 7.55
N ALA A 425 24.33 -8.09 8.27
CA ALA A 425 25.01 -6.80 8.17
C ALA A 425 24.77 -5.98 9.44
N LYS A 426 25.67 -5.04 9.70
CA LYS A 426 25.50 -4.06 10.78
C LYS A 426 24.22 -3.25 10.58
N GLY A 427 23.34 -3.22 11.58
CA GLY A 427 22.05 -2.53 11.53
C GLY A 427 20.93 -3.34 10.89
N ARG A 428 21.23 -4.56 10.42
CA ARG A 428 20.30 -5.60 9.99
C ARG A 428 20.45 -6.82 10.90
N VAL A 429 20.50 -8.03 10.38
CA VAL A 429 20.82 -9.20 11.19
C VAL A 429 22.29 -9.11 11.61
N ASP A 430 22.55 -8.92 12.89
CA ASP A 430 23.91 -8.76 13.41
C ASP A 430 24.59 -10.12 13.61
N ALA A 431 24.86 -10.81 12.51
CA ALA A 431 25.55 -12.10 12.45
C ALA A 431 26.73 -12.07 11.49
N LYS A 432 27.42 -10.92 11.40
CA LYS A 432 28.47 -10.68 10.40
C LYS A 432 29.55 -11.77 10.37
N ASP A 433 30.03 -12.21 11.53
CA ASP A 433 31.07 -13.24 11.65
C ASP A 433 30.48 -14.63 12.00
N GLY A 434 29.16 -14.76 11.85
CA GLY A 434 28.41 -15.97 12.16
C GLY A 434 27.65 -16.50 10.96
N TYR A 435 26.40 -16.86 11.16
CA TYR A 435 25.57 -17.50 10.13
C TYR A 435 24.16 -16.91 10.11
N LEU A 436 23.61 -16.76 8.90
CA LEU A 436 22.19 -16.57 8.65
C LEU A 436 21.72 -17.77 7.82
N VAL A 437 20.71 -18.48 8.32
CA VAL A 437 20.13 -19.64 7.65
C VAL A 437 18.62 -19.47 7.54
N GLU A 438 18.00 -20.23 6.66
CA GLU A 438 16.56 -20.25 6.46
C GLU A 438 16.10 -21.70 6.42
N ILE A 439 15.17 -22.11 7.31
CA ILE A 439 14.40 -23.33 7.10
C ILE A 439 13.50 -23.02 5.91
N ASP A 440 13.75 -23.63 4.77
CA ASP A 440 13.24 -23.17 3.49
C ASP A 440 12.60 -24.32 2.70
N ALA A 441 11.32 -24.16 2.38
CA ALA A 441 10.58 -25.15 1.58
C ALA A 441 11.15 -25.30 0.16
N TYR A 442 11.92 -24.33 -0.32
CA TYR A 442 12.55 -24.31 -1.64
C TYR A 442 14.07 -24.46 -1.60
N ALA A 443 14.64 -24.88 -0.46
CA ALA A 443 16.08 -25.02 -0.28
C ALA A 443 16.78 -25.83 -1.39
N TYR A 444 16.11 -26.83 -1.95
CA TYR A 444 16.64 -27.67 -3.03
C TYR A 444 16.92 -26.92 -4.34
N SER A 445 16.39 -25.73 -4.50
CA SER A 445 16.65 -24.85 -5.67
C SER A 445 17.74 -23.80 -5.42
N GLU A 446 18.28 -23.76 -4.21
CA GLU A 446 19.34 -22.84 -3.81
C GLU A 446 20.72 -23.49 -3.94
N ASP A 447 21.75 -22.71 -4.25
CA ASP A 447 23.11 -23.23 -4.50
C ASP A 447 23.79 -23.76 -3.22
N VAL A 448 23.44 -23.17 -2.06
CA VAL A 448 24.04 -23.51 -0.78
C VAL A 448 22.98 -23.86 0.24
N TRP A 449 22.75 -25.15 0.39
CA TRP A 449 21.78 -25.68 1.35
C TRP A 449 22.22 -27.03 1.90
N PHE A 450 21.52 -27.51 2.93
CA PHE A 450 21.66 -28.87 3.47
C PHE A 450 20.31 -29.40 3.94
N SER A 451 20.19 -30.71 4.03
CA SER A 451 19.12 -31.39 4.75
C SER A 451 19.65 -31.84 6.10
N SER A 452 18.97 -31.50 7.18
CA SER A 452 19.34 -31.97 8.50
C SER A 452 19.18 -33.51 8.62
N ASN A 453 19.68 -34.11 9.69
CA ASN A 453 19.48 -35.55 10.00
C ASN A 453 18.01 -35.93 10.14
N ARG A 454 17.14 -34.98 10.44
CA ARG A 454 15.67 -35.16 10.51
C ARG A 454 14.96 -34.87 9.20
N GLY A 455 15.70 -34.43 8.19
CA GLY A 455 15.16 -34.10 6.87
C GLY A 455 14.69 -32.66 6.73
N THR A 456 15.01 -31.79 7.69
CA THR A 456 14.69 -30.35 7.59
C THR A 456 15.53 -29.69 6.52
N PRO A 457 14.94 -29.07 5.50
CA PRO A 457 15.66 -28.36 4.45
C PRO A 457 16.09 -26.99 4.95
N VAL A 458 17.36 -26.66 4.82
CA VAL A 458 17.95 -25.42 5.32
C VAL A 458 18.86 -24.79 4.28
N THR A 459 18.56 -23.55 3.88
CA THR A 459 19.41 -22.74 3.01
C THR A 459 20.36 -21.90 3.87
N ILE A 460 21.62 -21.77 3.44
CA ILE A 460 22.59 -20.87 4.07
C ILE A 460 22.57 -19.55 3.31
N LYS A 461 22.18 -18.47 3.97
CA LYS A 461 22.10 -17.11 3.38
C LYS A 461 23.32 -16.26 3.76
N HIS A 462 24.06 -16.64 4.81
CA HIS A 462 25.34 -16.04 5.15
C HIS A 462 26.21 -17.07 5.90
N PRO A 463 27.52 -17.17 5.56
CA PRO A 463 28.27 -16.42 4.52
C PRO A 463 27.66 -16.62 3.13
N ASP A 464 27.87 -15.65 2.22
CA ASP A 464 27.40 -15.71 0.84
C ASP A 464 27.99 -16.93 0.10
N GLU A 465 27.32 -17.40 -0.94
CA GLU A 465 27.68 -18.64 -1.67
C GLU A 465 29.12 -18.65 -2.20
N ASP A 466 29.63 -17.48 -2.61
CA ASP A 466 30.99 -17.30 -3.10
C ASP A 466 32.05 -17.24 -2.01
N GLU A 467 31.65 -17.06 -0.74
CA GLU A 467 32.55 -16.82 0.39
C GLU A 467 32.59 -17.99 1.38
N ILE A 468 31.55 -18.81 1.43
CA ILE A 468 31.42 -19.87 2.43
C ILE A 468 32.38 -21.03 2.20
N THR A 469 33.17 -21.39 3.21
CA THR A 469 34.05 -22.54 3.18
C THR A 469 33.34 -23.86 3.49
N GLN A 470 33.96 -24.98 3.16
CA GLN A 470 33.43 -26.30 3.49
C GLN A 470 33.36 -26.54 5.02
N GLU A 471 34.33 -26.01 5.76
CA GLU A 471 34.37 -26.07 7.21
C GLU A 471 33.19 -25.30 7.82
N GLN A 472 32.88 -24.12 7.28
CA GLN A 472 31.75 -23.32 7.71
C GLN A 472 30.40 -24.00 7.40
N ARG A 473 30.26 -24.57 6.20
CA ARG A 473 29.07 -25.38 5.84
C ARG A 473 28.88 -26.56 6.80
N LYS A 474 29.97 -27.28 7.08
CA LYS A 474 29.91 -28.39 8.01
C LYS A 474 29.56 -27.94 9.42
N PHE A 475 30.15 -26.85 9.88
CA PHE A 475 29.90 -26.33 11.23
C PHE A 475 28.42 -25.99 11.43
N ILE A 476 27.83 -25.20 10.52
CA ILE A 476 26.42 -24.78 10.71
C ILE A 476 25.45 -25.96 10.54
N ASN A 477 25.75 -26.91 9.63
CA ASN A 477 24.96 -28.13 9.52
C ASN A 477 25.02 -28.96 10.79
N ASP A 478 26.23 -29.20 11.32
CA ASP A 478 26.42 -29.96 12.59
C ASP A 478 25.72 -29.25 13.74
N TYR A 479 25.81 -27.93 13.83
CA TYR A 479 25.19 -27.16 14.90
C TYR A 479 23.66 -27.21 14.83
N PHE A 480 23.09 -27.08 13.61
CA PHE A 480 21.66 -27.20 13.38
C PHE A 480 21.16 -28.61 13.77
N ASN A 481 21.89 -29.66 13.42
CA ASN A 481 21.60 -31.04 13.82
C ASN A 481 21.67 -31.23 15.32
N GLN A 482 22.63 -30.60 16.04
CA GLN A 482 22.69 -30.63 17.49
C GLN A 482 21.48 -29.96 18.14
N MET A 483 21.08 -28.79 17.62
CA MET A 483 19.87 -28.07 18.05
C MET A 483 18.63 -28.94 17.88
N GLU A 484 18.40 -29.53 16.71
CA GLU A 484 17.26 -30.42 16.49
C GLU A 484 17.31 -31.65 17.38
N ALA A 485 18.47 -32.28 17.52
CA ALA A 485 18.63 -33.45 18.41
C ALA A 485 18.26 -33.09 19.85
N ALA A 486 18.67 -31.93 20.34
CA ALA A 486 18.32 -31.45 21.68
C ALA A 486 16.81 -31.16 21.83
N VAL A 487 16.14 -30.61 20.82
CA VAL A 487 14.68 -30.39 20.84
C VAL A 487 13.92 -31.73 20.97
N PHE A 488 14.39 -32.78 20.32
CA PHE A 488 13.70 -34.06 20.25
C PHE A 488 14.24 -35.12 21.23
N ALA A 489 15.21 -34.76 22.08
CA ALA A 489 15.73 -35.64 23.15
C ALA A 489 14.67 -35.91 24.24
N SER A 490 14.84 -36.97 25.03
CA SER A 490 13.96 -37.28 26.15
C SER A 490 14.05 -36.25 27.29
N ASP A 491 15.22 -35.63 27.44
CA ASP A 491 15.59 -34.62 28.42
C ASP A 491 15.64 -33.20 27.84
N TYR A 492 14.89 -32.94 26.76
CA TYR A 492 14.91 -31.70 25.99
C TYR A 492 14.67 -30.41 26.81
N THR A 493 14.01 -30.51 27.97
CA THR A 493 13.76 -29.38 28.88
C THR A 493 14.87 -29.20 29.93
N ASP A 494 15.91 -30.03 29.91
CA ASP A 494 17.01 -29.88 30.84
C ASP A 494 17.67 -28.51 30.73
N PRO A 495 17.89 -27.76 31.82
CA PRO A 495 18.43 -26.41 31.76
C PRO A 495 19.86 -26.33 31.22
N ALA A 496 20.68 -27.39 31.36
CA ALA A 496 22.07 -27.40 30.95
C ALA A 496 22.31 -28.05 29.58
N GLU A 497 21.59 -29.14 29.29
CA GLU A 497 21.84 -29.96 28.09
C GLU A 497 20.66 -29.96 27.09
N GLY A 498 19.50 -29.43 27.50
CA GLY A 498 18.31 -29.35 26.63
C GLY A 498 18.44 -28.30 25.53
N TYR A 499 17.36 -28.16 24.73
CA TYR A 499 17.38 -27.33 23.53
C TYR A 499 17.71 -25.85 23.78
N ARG A 500 17.44 -25.29 24.98
CA ARG A 500 17.78 -23.91 25.37
C ARG A 500 19.29 -23.62 25.38
N LYS A 501 20.12 -24.66 25.33
CA LYS A 501 21.57 -24.55 25.13
C LYS A 501 21.89 -24.08 23.70
N HIS A 502 21.09 -24.47 22.73
CA HIS A 502 21.35 -24.30 21.29
C HIS A 502 20.40 -23.30 20.60
N LEU A 503 19.18 -23.15 21.16
CA LEU A 503 18.12 -22.28 20.60
C LEU A 503 17.75 -21.21 21.62
N ASP A 504 17.68 -19.97 21.20
CA ASP A 504 17.15 -18.90 22.04
C ASP A 504 15.61 -18.99 22.10
N LEU A 505 15.10 -19.29 23.28
CA LEU A 505 13.68 -19.52 23.50
C LEU A 505 12.85 -18.25 23.23
N ASP A 506 13.32 -17.10 23.70
CA ASP A 506 12.56 -15.85 23.58
C ASP A 506 12.37 -15.44 22.11
N SER A 507 13.45 -15.51 21.31
CA SER A 507 13.34 -15.20 19.88
C SER A 507 12.43 -16.18 19.12
N PHE A 508 12.48 -17.47 19.48
CA PHE A 508 11.59 -18.49 18.90
C PHE A 508 10.12 -18.21 19.22
N LEU A 509 9.81 -17.94 20.50
CA LEU A 509 8.44 -17.63 20.92
C LEU A 509 7.94 -16.30 20.38
N LYS A 510 8.78 -15.29 20.28
CA LYS A 510 8.44 -14.00 19.68
C LYS A 510 8.13 -14.13 18.19
N ASN A 511 8.96 -14.86 17.44
CA ASN A 511 8.68 -15.15 16.03
C ASN A 511 7.38 -15.95 15.86
N PHE A 512 7.13 -16.93 16.74
CA PHE A 512 5.88 -17.67 16.77
C PHE A 512 4.67 -16.75 17.01
N ILE A 513 4.76 -15.80 17.97
CA ILE A 513 3.70 -14.83 18.22
C ILE A 513 3.40 -14.02 16.96
N VAL A 514 4.41 -13.50 16.27
CA VAL A 514 4.22 -12.69 15.06
C VAL A 514 3.53 -13.48 13.95
N GLY A 515 3.99 -14.71 13.69
CA GLY A 515 3.42 -15.59 12.66
C GLY A 515 1.99 -15.98 12.95
N GLU A 516 1.72 -16.44 14.17
CA GLU A 516 0.38 -16.89 14.57
C GLU A 516 -0.61 -15.74 14.75
N PHE A 517 -0.18 -14.62 15.35
CA PHE A 517 -1.03 -13.44 15.48
C PHE A 517 -1.36 -12.84 14.11
N GLY A 518 -0.37 -12.74 13.22
CA GLY A 518 -0.57 -12.30 11.85
C GLY A 518 -1.40 -13.27 11.00
N GLY A 519 -1.51 -14.52 11.41
CA GLY A 519 -2.17 -15.55 10.62
C GLY A 519 -1.44 -15.86 9.32
N ASN A 520 -0.11 -15.81 9.34
CA ASN A 520 0.73 -15.99 8.16
C ASN A 520 1.15 -17.45 7.99
N THR A 521 0.52 -18.18 7.06
CA THR A 521 0.87 -19.56 6.74
C THR A 521 2.30 -19.69 6.23
N ASP A 522 2.77 -18.73 5.45
CA ASP A 522 4.10 -18.78 4.83
C ASP A 522 5.24 -18.62 5.85
N THR A 523 4.94 -18.13 7.07
CA THR A 523 5.89 -18.14 8.18
C THR A 523 6.48 -19.54 8.43
N TYR A 524 5.75 -20.61 8.13
CA TYR A 524 6.22 -21.98 8.33
C TYR A 524 6.83 -22.64 7.11
N TRP A 525 6.81 -21.95 5.96
CA TRP A 525 7.50 -22.35 4.74
C TRP A 525 8.92 -21.78 4.65
N SER A 526 9.15 -20.66 5.36
CA SER A 526 10.39 -19.90 5.36
C SER A 526 10.60 -19.30 6.75
N VAL A 527 11.56 -19.83 7.50
CA VAL A 527 11.91 -19.37 8.85
C VAL A 527 13.38 -18.99 8.90
N TYR A 528 13.66 -17.70 8.99
CA TYR A 528 15.02 -17.22 9.19
C TYR A 528 15.49 -17.51 10.61
N MET A 529 16.76 -17.93 10.69
CA MET A 529 17.47 -18.09 11.96
C MET A 529 18.90 -17.59 11.78
N TYR A 530 19.46 -17.01 12.83
CA TYR A 530 20.84 -16.56 12.79
C TYR A 530 21.60 -16.99 14.04
N LYS A 531 22.90 -17.13 13.88
CA LYS A 531 23.84 -17.47 14.94
C LYS A 531 25.01 -16.52 14.91
N ASP A 532 25.34 -15.92 16.05
CA ASP A 532 26.58 -15.19 16.21
C ASP A 532 27.80 -16.13 16.16
N ALA A 533 28.97 -15.60 15.80
CA ALA A 533 30.17 -16.40 15.61
C ALA A 533 30.71 -17.06 16.87
N ALA A 534 30.65 -16.36 18.02
CA ALA A 534 31.49 -16.72 19.14
C ALA A 534 30.96 -17.94 19.95
N ASP A 535 29.72 -17.91 20.42
CA ASP A 535 29.16 -18.91 21.33
C ASP A 535 27.64 -18.87 21.35
N GLY A 536 27.09 -18.05 20.50
CA GLY A 536 25.66 -17.73 20.44
C GLY A 536 24.82 -18.96 20.13
N LYS A 537 23.60 -18.88 20.58
CA LYS A 537 22.54 -19.79 20.21
C LYS A 537 22.05 -19.45 18.80
N LEU A 538 21.26 -20.32 18.22
CA LEU A 538 20.41 -19.95 17.11
C LEU A 538 19.28 -19.06 17.61
N TYR A 539 19.13 -17.89 17.03
CA TYR A 539 18.03 -16.96 17.23
C TYR A 539 17.07 -17.07 16.05
N THR A 540 15.77 -17.02 16.31
CA THR A 540 14.75 -17.09 15.27
C THR A 540 14.36 -15.67 14.85
N GLY A 541 14.24 -15.43 13.55
CA GLY A 541 13.98 -14.14 12.92
C GLY A 541 15.07 -13.75 11.92
N PRO A 542 14.87 -12.61 11.21
CA PRO A 542 13.71 -11.73 11.26
C PRO A 542 12.47 -12.33 10.59
N VAL A 543 11.32 -11.70 10.84
CA VAL A 543 10.10 -11.99 10.10
C VAL A 543 10.18 -11.40 8.69
N TRP A 544 9.58 -12.10 7.71
CA TRP A 544 9.59 -11.72 6.31
C TRP A 544 8.39 -12.29 5.58
N ASP A 545 7.91 -11.60 4.52
CA ASP A 545 6.89 -12.07 3.58
C ASP A 545 5.50 -12.29 4.21
N TYR A 546 4.88 -11.18 4.63
CA TYR A 546 3.58 -11.15 5.32
C TYR A 546 2.45 -10.56 4.46
N ASP A 547 2.57 -10.53 3.13
CA ASP A 547 1.52 -10.02 2.26
C ASP A 547 0.26 -10.91 2.24
N LEU A 548 0.38 -12.18 2.62
CA LEU A 548 -0.73 -13.12 2.81
C LEU A 548 -1.28 -13.16 4.25
N ALA A 549 -0.70 -12.40 5.18
CA ALA A 549 -1.17 -12.33 6.56
C ALA A 549 -2.48 -11.53 6.72
N PHE A 550 -2.97 -11.43 7.96
CA PHE A 550 -4.15 -10.64 8.34
C PHE A 550 -5.37 -10.91 7.46
N GLU A 551 -5.75 -12.21 7.37
CA GLU A 551 -6.92 -12.73 6.64
C GLU A 551 -6.86 -12.56 5.10
N ASN A 552 -5.67 -12.52 4.53
CA ASN A 552 -5.50 -12.41 3.07
C ASN A 552 -5.33 -13.78 2.36
N ASP A 553 -5.34 -14.87 3.11
CA ASP A 553 -5.06 -16.22 2.61
C ASP A 553 -6.26 -17.14 2.85
N TYR A 554 -6.79 -17.73 1.79
CA TYR A 554 -7.93 -18.68 1.91
C TYR A 554 -7.58 -19.93 2.71
N ARG A 555 -6.31 -20.28 2.86
CA ARG A 555 -5.84 -21.42 3.67
C ARG A 555 -6.06 -21.19 5.17
N THR A 556 -6.04 -19.96 5.60
CA THR A 556 -6.21 -19.54 7.01
C THR A 556 -7.59 -18.95 7.31
N TYR A 557 -8.38 -18.71 6.30
CA TYR A 557 -9.74 -18.21 6.46
C TYR A 557 -10.71 -19.37 6.76
N PRO A 558 -11.74 -19.15 7.59
CA PRO A 558 -11.91 -18.01 8.48
C PRO A 558 -11.13 -18.21 9.78
N ILE A 559 -10.30 -17.27 10.14
CA ILE A 559 -9.51 -17.34 11.37
C ILE A 559 -10.38 -17.46 12.63
N ASN A 560 -11.58 -16.89 12.59
CA ASN A 560 -12.56 -17.01 13.67
C ASN A 560 -13.06 -18.45 13.87
N ASN A 561 -12.90 -19.33 12.86
CA ASN A 561 -13.22 -20.76 12.92
C ASN A 561 -11.97 -21.61 13.17
N LEU A 562 -10.78 -21.04 13.14
CA LEU A 562 -9.54 -21.71 13.47
C LEU A 562 -9.31 -21.63 14.97
N TRP A 563 -9.86 -22.62 15.67
CA TRP A 563 -9.72 -22.78 17.12
C TRP A 563 -8.34 -23.27 17.54
N ASP A 564 -7.46 -23.53 16.57
CA ASP A 564 -6.10 -23.99 16.78
C ASP A 564 -5.09 -23.05 16.13
N TYR A 565 -3.83 -23.31 16.36
CA TYR A 565 -2.73 -22.57 15.76
C TYR A 565 -2.62 -22.84 14.26
N ILE A 566 -2.26 -21.82 13.49
CA ILE A 566 -2.19 -21.86 12.02
C ILE A 566 -1.15 -22.86 11.53
N TYR A 567 -0.03 -23.02 12.26
CA TYR A 567 1.01 -23.95 11.89
C TYR A 567 0.51 -25.39 11.69
N ALA A 568 -0.60 -25.75 12.29
CA ALA A 568 -1.20 -27.09 12.16
C ALA A 568 -1.77 -27.38 10.77
N SER A 569 -1.99 -26.35 9.94
CA SER A 569 -2.70 -26.47 8.65
C SER A 569 -1.79 -26.59 7.42
N ASN A 570 -0.47 -26.57 7.59
CA ASN A 570 0.47 -26.51 6.47
C ASN A 570 1.09 -27.90 6.13
N GLY A 571 1.52 -28.10 4.85
CA GLY A 571 1.89 -29.40 4.30
C GLY A 571 3.23 -29.51 3.57
N SER A 572 4.17 -28.56 3.70
CA SER A 572 5.53 -28.71 3.15
C SER A 572 6.45 -29.47 4.09
N VAL A 573 7.60 -29.97 3.59
CA VAL A 573 8.63 -30.61 4.42
C VAL A 573 9.18 -29.63 5.47
N ALA A 574 9.44 -28.37 5.09
CA ALA A 574 9.88 -27.32 6.00
C ALA A 574 8.82 -27.02 7.07
N SER A 575 7.58 -26.82 6.68
CA SER A 575 6.49 -26.53 7.62
C SER A 575 6.22 -27.69 8.57
N GLU A 576 6.36 -28.94 8.13
CA GLU A 576 6.24 -30.12 8.99
C GLU A 576 7.35 -30.17 10.03
N ALA A 577 8.59 -29.87 9.65
CA ALA A 577 9.71 -29.78 10.60
C ALA A 577 9.48 -28.69 11.66
N VAL A 578 9.07 -27.49 11.21
CA VAL A 578 8.75 -26.38 12.13
C VAL A 578 7.56 -26.73 13.02
N ARG A 579 6.51 -27.36 12.47
CA ARG A 579 5.36 -27.82 13.25
C ARG A 579 5.75 -28.77 14.37
N GLN A 580 6.65 -29.73 14.09
CA GLN A 580 7.17 -30.63 15.12
C GLN A 580 7.95 -29.89 16.21
N MET A 581 8.81 -28.93 15.84
CA MET A 581 9.52 -28.08 16.79
C MET A 581 8.56 -27.24 17.64
N VAL A 582 7.58 -26.59 17.01
CA VAL A 582 6.55 -25.79 17.71
C VAL A 582 5.75 -26.68 18.67
N THR A 583 5.32 -27.86 18.24
CA THR A 583 4.62 -28.81 19.11
C THR A 583 5.46 -29.14 20.35
N ARG A 584 6.73 -29.48 20.14
CA ARG A 584 7.64 -29.88 21.19
C ARG A 584 7.94 -28.76 22.19
N ILE A 585 8.17 -27.54 21.68
CA ILE A 585 8.55 -26.38 22.50
C ILE A 585 7.30 -25.69 23.06
N VAL A 586 6.31 -25.36 22.23
CA VAL A 586 5.17 -24.51 22.65
C VAL A 586 4.10 -25.30 23.40
N LYS A 587 3.81 -26.55 22.96
CA LYS A 587 2.71 -27.33 23.57
C LYS A 587 3.18 -28.28 24.68
N GLU A 588 4.40 -28.85 24.59
CA GLU A 588 4.84 -29.90 25.50
C GLU A 588 5.80 -29.39 26.59
N ASP A 589 6.44 -28.22 26.44
CA ASP A 589 7.29 -27.64 27.46
C ASP A 589 6.52 -26.62 28.32
N PRO A 590 6.25 -26.95 29.62
CA PRO A 590 5.49 -26.07 30.51
C PRO A 590 6.15 -24.71 30.71
N GLN A 591 7.50 -24.67 30.81
CA GLN A 591 8.23 -23.42 31.03
C GLN A 591 8.19 -22.52 29.78
N ALA A 592 8.26 -23.10 28.59
CA ALA A 592 8.10 -22.34 27.34
C ALA A 592 6.68 -21.79 27.19
N LYS A 593 5.68 -22.57 27.63
CA LYS A 593 4.29 -22.11 27.65
C LYS A 593 4.07 -20.93 28.62
N GLU A 594 4.59 -21.00 29.82
CA GLU A 594 4.57 -19.89 30.78
C GLU A 594 5.26 -18.65 30.17
N ARG A 595 6.44 -18.84 29.57
CA ARG A 595 7.18 -17.75 28.92
C ARG A 595 6.43 -17.15 27.73
N LEU A 596 5.74 -17.96 26.95
CA LEU A 596 4.88 -17.48 25.85
C LEU A 596 3.76 -16.56 26.35
N ILE A 597 3.10 -16.93 27.47
CA ILE A 597 2.06 -16.10 28.09
C ILE A 597 2.65 -14.76 28.54
N GLU A 598 3.79 -14.76 29.23
CA GLU A 598 4.47 -13.54 29.67
C GLU A 598 4.83 -12.61 28.49
N LEU A 599 5.40 -13.18 27.43
CA LEU A 599 5.76 -12.42 26.23
C LEU A 599 4.54 -11.84 25.52
N TRP A 600 3.46 -12.61 25.44
CA TRP A 600 2.19 -12.14 24.87
C TRP A 600 1.59 -11.01 25.71
N GLU A 601 1.54 -11.16 27.04
CA GLU A 601 1.04 -10.12 27.95
C GLU A 601 1.88 -8.84 27.85
N THR A 602 3.18 -8.97 27.80
CA THR A 602 4.10 -7.83 27.59
C THR A 602 3.84 -7.14 26.27
N ALA A 603 3.73 -7.89 25.18
CA ALA A 603 3.43 -7.34 23.85
C ALA A 603 2.09 -6.61 23.81
N CYS A 604 1.07 -7.17 24.48
CA CYS A 604 -0.26 -6.56 24.54
C CYS A 604 -0.32 -5.29 25.38
N ASN A 605 0.38 -5.27 26.53
CA ASN A 605 0.27 -4.19 27.52
C ASN A 605 1.35 -3.12 27.31
N GLU A 606 2.63 -3.52 27.27
CA GLU A 606 3.76 -2.61 27.13
C GLU A 606 4.09 -2.34 25.66
N GLY A 607 4.04 -3.36 24.80
CA GLY A 607 4.25 -3.24 23.37
C GLY A 607 3.10 -2.59 22.62
N GLY A 608 1.90 -2.49 23.25
CA GLY A 608 0.75 -1.78 22.69
C GLY A 608 0.06 -2.49 21.53
N LEU A 609 0.13 -3.84 21.42
CA LEU A 609 -0.57 -4.59 20.38
C LEU A 609 -2.07 -4.33 20.37
N LYS A 610 -2.68 -4.07 21.55
CA LYS A 610 -4.10 -3.69 21.67
C LYS A 610 -4.50 -2.43 20.87
N ASN A 611 -3.53 -1.59 20.54
CA ASN A 611 -3.72 -0.36 19.76
C ASN A 611 -3.27 -0.50 18.30
N LEU A 612 -3.11 -1.72 17.77
CA LEU A 612 -2.59 -1.93 16.41
C LEU A 612 -3.52 -1.34 15.33
N ASN A 613 -4.83 -1.27 15.59
CA ASN A 613 -5.78 -0.63 14.67
C ASN A 613 -5.52 0.86 14.44
N ALA A 614 -4.90 1.56 15.41
CA ALA A 614 -4.46 2.94 15.19
C ALA A 614 -3.33 3.04 14.14
N VAL A 615 -2.46 2.02 14.06
CA VAL A 615 -1.42 1.94 13.02
C VAL A 615 -2.05 1.64 11.66
N VAL A 616 -3.11 0.82 11.61
CA VAL A 616 -3.86 0.59 10.36
C VAL A 616 -4.45 1.91 9.85
N ASP A 617 -5.05 2.72 10.73
CA ASP A 617 -5.62 4.02 10.36
C ASP A 617 -4.54 5.00 9.88
N GLN A 618 -3.38 5.05 10.56
CA GLN A 618 -2.25 5.87 10.15
C GLN A 618 -1.70 5.44 8.78
N ASN A 619 -1.55 4.14 8.54
CA ASN A 619 -1.11 3.63 7.24
C ASN A 619 -2.14 3.88 6.14
N ALA A 620 -3.43 3.77 6.44
CA ALA A 620 -4.50 4.06 5.47
C ALA A 620 -4.50 5.53 5.05
N GLU A 621 -4.29 6.46 5.99
CA GLU A 621 -4.17 7.89 5.66
C GLU A 621 -2.87 8.18 4.89
N LEU A 622 -1.74 7.58 5.28
CA LEU A 622 -0.47 7.69 4.55
C LEU A 622 -0.60 7.21 3.09
N LEU A 623 -1.33 6.14 2.86
CA LEU A 623 -1.48 5.51 1.54
C LEU A 623 -2.64 6.08 0.70
N LYS A 624 -3.38 7.04 1.22
CA LYS A 624 -4.64 7.53 0.65
C LYS A 624 -4.54 7.98 -0.82
N GLU A 625 -3.55 8.79 -1.15
CA GLU A 625 -3.34 9.24 -2.54
C GLU A 625 -2.69 8.16 -3.39
N ALA A 626 -1.67 7.49 -2.85
CA ALA A 626 -0.91 6.49 -3.59
C ALA A 626 -1.77 5.28 -3.98
N GLN A 627 -2.72 4.84 -3.12
CA GLN A 627 -3.62 3.75 -3.46
C GLN A 627 -4.53 4.10 -4.64
N GLU A 628 -4.97 5.35 -4.79
CA GLU A 628 -5.78 5.78 -5.93
C GLU A 628 -5.03 5.61 -7.25
N LEU A 629 -3.78 6.11 -7.33
CA LEU A 629 -2.94 5.92 -8.51
C LEU A 629 -2.59 4.44 -8.74
N ASN A 630 -2.27 3.72 -7.66
CA ASN A 630 -1.96 2.30 -7.74
C ASN A 630 -3.11 1.49 -8.35
N PHE A 631 -4.36 1.75 -7.95
CA PHE A 631 -5.51 0.99 -8.45
C PHE A 631 -6.08 1.54 -9.77
N LYS A 632 -5.71 2.74 -10.20
CA LYS A 632 -5.85 3.15 -11.59
C LYS A 632 -4.93 2.34 -12.51
N ARG A 633 -3.69 2.08 -12.09
CA ARG A 633 -2.73 1.25 -12.84
C ARG A 633 -3.08 -0.24 -12.77
N TRP A 634 -3.40 -0.74 -11.59
CA TRP A 634 -3.67 -2.14 -11.28
C TRP A 634 -5.13 -2.32 -10.85
N LYS A 635 -6.03 -2.54 -11.79
CA LYS A 635 -7.48 -2.62 -11.56
C LYS A 635 -7.87 -3.97 -10.95
N ILE A 636 -7.40 -4.27 -9.73
CA ILE A 636 -7.52 -5.59 -9.07
C ILE A 636 -8.43 -5.62 -7.84
N LEU A 637 -9.00 -4.49 -7.42
CA LEU A 637 -9.84 -4.47 -6.21
C LEU A 637 -11.03 -5.44 -6.28
N ASN A 638 -11.56 -5.68 -7.49
CA ASN A 638 -12.65 -6.64 -7.76
C ASN A 638 -12.16 -8.03 -8.21
N GLN A 639 -10.86 -8.33 -8.10
CA GLN A 639 -10.28 -9.57 -8.59
C GLN A 639 -9.70 -10.38 -7.45
N HIS A 640 -9.83 -11.71 -7.50
CA HIS A 640 -9.02 -12.60 -6.68
C HIS A 640 -7.61 -12.65 -7.26
N VAL A 641 -6.62 -12.33 -6.43
CA VAL A 641 -5.20 -12.40 -6.79
C VAL A 641 -4.54 -13.46 -5.92
N HIS A 642 -3.86 -14.41 -6.55
CA HIS A 642 -3.14 -15.49 -5.89
C HIS A 642 -4.01 -16.22 -4.85
N MET A 643 -3.64 -16.16 -3.59
CA MET A 643 -4.32 -16.84 -2.47
C MET A 643 -5.38 -15.97 -1.78
N ASN A 644 -5.70 -14.77 -2.31
CA ASN A 644 -6.69 -13.91 -1.67
C ASN A 644 -7.99 -14.68 -1.38
N PHE A 645 -8.46 -14.57 -0.16
CA PHE A 645 -9.74 -15.13 0.23
C PHE A 645 -10.92 -14.38 -0.39
N GLN A 646 -10.84 -13.05 -0.45
CA GLN A 646 -11.92 -12.19 -0.90
C GLN A 646 -11.45 -11.16 -1.95
N ALA A 647 -12.41 -10.66 -2.74
CA ALA A 647 -12.28 -9.50 -3.61
C ALA A 647 -13.36 -8.50 -3.22
N LEU A 648 -13.03 -7.53 -2.36
CA LEU A 648 -14.01 -6.70 -1.66
C LEU A 648 -14.47 -5.47 -2.46
N GLY A 649 -13.78 -5.14 -3.55
CA GLY A 649 -14.18 -4.13 -4.52
C GLY A 649 -13.82 -2.69 -4.17
N SER A 650 -13.30 -2.41 -2.98
CA SER A 650 -12.82 -1.09 -2.60
C SER A 650 -11.70 -1.17 -1.57
N TYR A 651 -10.80 -0.18 -1.62
CA TYR A 651 -9.68 -0.06 -0.69
C TYR A 651 -10.16 0.01 0.78
N ASP A 652 -11.17 0.82 1.07
CA ASP A 652 -11.70 0.97 2.44
C ASP A 652 -12.19 -0.36 3.03
N LYS A 653 -12.84 -1.20 2.23
CA LYS A 653 -13.29 -2.51 2.69
C LYS A 653 -12.12 -3.44 3.00
N GLU A 654 -11.07 -3.39 2.19
CA GLU A 654 -9.84 -4.15 2.44
C GLU A 654 -9.17 -3.70 3.76
N VAL A 655 -9.10 -2.39 4.03
CA VAL A 655 -8.61 -1.83 5.30
C VAL A 655 -9.50 -2.26 6.49
N GLN A 656 -10.83 -2.16 6.35
CA GLN A 656 -11.75 -2.56 7.42
C GLN A 656 -11.65 -4.07 7.74
N THR A 657 -11.36 -4.90 6.76
CA THR A 657 -11.15 -6.34 6.98
C THR A 657 -9.91 -6.60 7.83
N VAL A 658 -8.81 -5.89 7.58
CA VAL A 658 -7.61 -5.98 8.41
C VAL A 658 -7.91 -5.59 9.86
N LYS A 659 -8.62 -4.48 10.09
CA LYS A 659 -9.01 -4.03 11.44
C LYS A 659 -9.86 -5.06 12.16
N LYS A 660 -10.86 -5.60 11.49
CA LYS A 660 -11.75 -6.64 12.04
C LYS A 660 -10.98 -7.91 12.39
N TYR A 661 -10.02 -8.30 11.52
CA TYR A 661 -9.14 -9.44 11.81
C TYR A 661 -8.33 -9.21 13.09
N ILE A 662 -7.68 -8.03 13.22
CA ILE A 662 -6.87 -7.69 14.39
C ILE A 662 -7.69 -7.78 15.68
N ASP A 663 -8.90 -7.19 15.71
CA ASP A 663 -9.78 -7.24 16.89
C ASP A 663 -10.13 -8.68 17.28
N GLY A 664 -10.58 -9.48 16.32
CA GLY A 664 -10.93 -10.88 16.55
C GLY A 664 -9.73 -11.74 16.95
N ARG A 665 -8.56 -11.47 16.35
CA ARG A 665 -7.35 -12.25 16.62
C ARG A 665 -6.75 -11.92 17.99
N LEU A 666 -6.82 -10.68 18.44
CA LEU A 666 -6.41 -10.31 19.81
C LEU A 666 -7.12 -11.17 20.86
N GLU A 667 -8.45 -11.30 20.72
CA GLU A 667 -9.25 -12.13 21.64
C GLU A 667 -8.90 -13.62 21.50
N LYS A 668 -8.89 -14.14 20.28
CA LYS A 668 -8.66 -15.57 20.03
C LYS A 668 -7.25 -16.03 20.35
N PHE A 669 -6.25 -15.22 20.09
CA PHE A 669 -4.87 -15.59 20.40
C PHE A 669 -4.62 -15.54 21.91
N ASP A 670 -5.24 -14.61 22.65
CA ASP A 670 -5.21 -14.62 24.12
C ASP A 670 -5.79 -15.91 24.71
N GLU A 671 -6.89 -16.41 24.16
CA GLU A 671 -7.45 -17.71 24.54
C GLU A 671 -6.49 -18.88 24.20
N LEU A 672 -5.88 -18.85 23.00
CA LEU A 672 -5.00 -19.92 22.53
C LEU A 672 -3.74 -20.08 23.38
N VAL A 673 -3.07 -18.97 23.73
CA VAL A 673 -1.82 -19.03 24.51
C VAL A 673 -2.06 -19.47 25.96
N ARG A 674 -3.30 -19.35 26.48
CA ARG A 674 -3.67 -19.75 27.84
C ARG A 674 -4.19 -21.20 27.94
N ARG A 675 -4.53 -21.85 26.82
CA ARG A 675 -4.93 -23.27 26.77
C ARG A 675 -3.74 -24.19 27.02
#